data_d50504d07c8a343de5a7385d8f05a3ed
#
_entry.id   d50504d07c8a343de5a7385d8f05a3ed
#
_cell.length_a   1.000
_cell.length_b   1.000
_cell.length_c   1.000
_cell.angle_alpha   90.00
_cell.angle_beta   90.00
_cell.angle_gamma   90.00
#
_symmetry.space_group_name_H-M   'P 1'
#
loop_
_entity.id
_entity.type
_entity.pdbx_description
1 polymer ?
#
loop_
_entity_poly.entity_id
_entity_poly.type
_entity_poly.pdbx_seq_one_letter_code
_entity_poly.pdbx_strand_id
1 'polypeptide(L)'
;MSNSMRSVLFLTVLCFIIPFSSQAQFGALKDKVMEKTKKLAKDKSTSTVDAERDKLDSTDFNYAITVIDNSGMMNIRNNSERLVKSASAVSDFNKNESDKTPAQKCRNILDRAENLYQLRRFKLAEASFLEAKLAYETENITDNINYSKVHADLGLLYATMGRYNSADYYSSEALSIREQMLGKESKAYASSLNNIAVLYQETARFNESENYFSEALKTVEKQFGNETQEYAIVLNNQAILFAEIGRIEQAVQKLTQAISIVEKLNLSINNEVGFQSNLALLYQQTGKYAEAETVYLKLEKRLKVIADNPYYGGVLNYLGLLYIQMNKLDKVEDYLKRAADFYLKKFKDQNPNYAKVLNDLGNFYRTQNRFDEAEKNLTQALSIRSNALDTNHPDYVESQEDLGILYWKKGDLAKATSNFQIAMDKSIDFINRYFPPMSEAEKTKYWDVLQPRFQRFYNFCLEASPGNPLLVQEMYDYQMATKGLLLNSTNKIKKAIFASGNNELIKDYVAWLDKKETLARYYSLAKEDLKDQKIDLPTLEKEANDMERSLSQRSGDFSQGYSTEKISYKQISSLLADTEALVEFIRICSYDKDFTTDSKYAALILTKGSDPKLIVLDNGNQLETRYAKFYRNAVQQKVTDQYSYDQFWARIEPALTGKKTIYISPDGVYNQINLNTLKKTDGDYLLNRYDLFIIGNSKDLIALKNQKVSAPKKNAFLLGFPDYGGDAVAALPGTKIEIDNIGKILKTGGYVVTPYMQKAATEAIVKSMKGPAIVHIATHGYFQQDVEESSVGVQQENAKNNPLLRSGILLAGASSTIKGEVMPNLESNDNGILTAYEAMNLNLEGTDLIILSACETGLGDVRAGEGVYGLQRSFLVAGAKALVMSLWKVDDAATQALMTNFYTNLAKGGSKSKAFKQAQIQLMTKYKEPYYWGAFVMMGQ
;
A
#
# COMPACT_ATOMS: atom_id res chain seq x y z
N MET A 1 -16.62 -7.08 -18.03
CA MET A 1 -16.54 -7.54 -16.62
C MET A 1 -15.43 -6.76 -15.95
N SER A 2 -15.81 -5.89 -15.04
CA SER A 2 -15.00 -4.77 -14.56
C SER A 2 -13.86 -5.18 -13.62
N ASN A 3 -12.77 -4.41 -13.67
CA ASN A 3 -11.60 -4.50 -12.78
C ASN A 3 -11.90 -4.35 -11.26
N SER A 4 -13.15 -4.08 -10.88
CA SER A 4 -13.58 -3.92 -9.49
C SER A 4 -13.63 -5.23 -8.69
N MET A 5 -13.75 -6.39 -9.35
CA MET A 5 -13.71 -7.70 -8.69
C MET A 5 -12.30 -8.16 -8.30
N ARG A 6 -11.25 -7.52 -8.82
CA ARG A 6 -9.86 -7.88 -8.50
C ARG A 6 -9.38 -7.36 -7.14
N SER A 7 -10.04 -6.33 -6.60
CA SER A 7 -9.59 -5.66 -5.37
C SER A 7 -10.11 -6.30 -4.08
N VAL A 8 -11.13 -7.14 -4.12
CA VAL A 8 -11.76 -7.73 -2.93
C VAL A 8 -11.03 -8.96 -2.39
N LEU A 9 -10.11 -9.53 -3.17
CA LEU A 9 -9.49 -10.82 -2.85
C LEU A 9 -8.10 -10.75 -2.21
N PHE A 10 -7.56 -9.55 -1.96
CA PHE A 10 -6.24 -9.36 -1.35
C PHE A 10 -6.34 -8.74 0.05
N LEU A 11 -7.04 -9.37 0.95
CA LEU A 11 -7.09 -8.93 2.35
C LEU A 11 -6.79 -10.09 3.27
N THR A 12 -5.86 -10.01 4.01
CA THR A 12 -5.51 -9.59 5.35
C THR A 12 -4.21 -10.19 5.79
N VAL A 13 -3.32 -9.34 6.17
CA VAL A 13 -2.22 -9.70 7.04
C VAL A 13 -1.80 -8.49 7.83
N LEU A 14 -1.81 -8.58 9.15
CA LEU A 14 -1.17 -7.56 9.96
C LEU A 14 -1.18 -7.78 11.45
N CYS A 15 -0.11 -7.48 12.10
CA CYS A 15 0.09 -6.62 13.24
C CYS A 15 1.21 -6.97 14.20
N PHE A 16 2.08 -6.14 14.53
CA PHE A 16 2.48 -5.42 15.74
C PHE A 16 3.95 -5.15 15.98
N ILE A 17 4.29 -3.96 16.51
CA ILE A 17 5.63 -3.56 16.97
C ILE A 17 5.57 -2.77 18.28
N ILE A 18 6.57 -2.95 19.16
CA ILE A 18 6.83 -2.24 20.42
C ILE A 18 8.08 -1.32 20.29
N PRO A 19 8.19 -0.23 21.06
CA PRO A 19 9.13 0.87 20.81
C PRO A 19 10.61 0.57 21.06
N PHE A 20 11.42 1.30 20.34
CA PHE A 20 12.86 1.19 20.09
C PHE A 20 13.83 1.36 21.27
N SER A 21 13.38 1.40 22.51
CA SER A 21 14.32 1.41 23.67
C SER A 21 15.03 0.07 23.90
N SER A 22 14.67 -0.95 23.12
CA SER A 22 15.22 -2.32 23.31
C SER A 22 16.46 -2.63 22.47
N GLN A 23 16.77 -1.89 21.40
CA GLN A 23 17.95 -2.21 20.56
C GLN A 23 19.29 -2.01 21.25
N ALA A 24 19.44 -1.00 22.11
CA ALA A 24 20.66 -0.83 22.89
C ALA A 24 20.80 -1.88 24.00
N GLN A 25 19.68 -2.38 24.55
CA GLN A 25 19.67 -3.51 25.46
C GLN A 25 19.88 -4.84 24.73
N PHE A 26 19.43 -4.95 23.46
CA PHE A 26 19.66 -6.12 22.60
C PHE A 26 21.14 -6.32 22.26
N GLY A 27 21.86 -5.24 21.93
CA GLY A 27 23.31 -5.32 21.69
C GLY A 27 24.07 -5.87 22.91
N ALA A 28 23.80 -5.32 24.08
CA ALA A 28 24.45 -5.73 25.32
C ALA A 28 24.07 -7.15 25.78
N LEU A 29 22.85 -7.60 25.49
CA LEU A 29 22.40 -8.97 25.78
C LEU A 29 23.01 -9.97 24.79
N LYS A 30 23.08 -9.62 23.51
CA LYS A 30 23.71 -10.40 22.44
C LYS A 30 25.20 -10.65 22.75
N ASP A 31 25.93 -9.64 23.21
CA ASP A 31 27.36 -9.76 23.52
C ASP A 31 27.59 -10.62 24.75
N LYS A 32 26.75 -10.53 25.79
CA LYS A 32 26.83 -11.40 26.97
C LYS A 32 26.49 -12.86 26.68
N VAL A 33 25.55 -13.11 25.79
CA VAL A 33 25.18 -14.46 25.33
C VAL A 33 26.32 -15.03 24.48
N MET A 34 26.89 -14.25 23.56
CA MET A 34 28.01 -14.66 22.72
C MET A 34 29.27 -15.02 23.51
N GLU A 35 29.58 -14.28 24.60
CA GLU A 35 30.74 -14.55 25.45
C GLU A 35 30.57 -15.84 26.25
N LYS A 36 29.37 -16.11 26.75
CA LYS A 36 29.03 -17.33 27.48
C LYS A 36 29.07 -18.58 26.62
N THR A 37 28.62 -18.44 25.33
CA THR A 37 28.55 -19.55 24.36
C THR A 37 29.95 -19.93 23.84
N LYS A 38 30.86 -18.96 23.62
CA LYS A 38 32.27 -19.24 23.25
C LYS A 38 33.03 -20.04 24.31
N LYS A 39 32.63 -19.96 25.56
CA LYS A 39 33.23 -20.71 26.65
C LYS A 39 32.77 -22.15 26.71
N LEU A 40 31.52 -22.44 26.33
CA LEU A 40 30.92 -23.79 26.28
C LEU A 40 31.34 -24.62 25.05
N ALA A 41 31.63 -23.96 23.93
CA ALA A 41 32.02 -24.63 22.68
C ALA A 41 33.46 -25.20 22.68
N LYS A 42 34.26 -24.90 23.69
CA LYS A 42 35.67 -25.33 23.76
C LYS A 42 35.90 -26.69 24.44
N ASP A 43 34.91 -27.27 25.08
CA ASP A 43 35.09 -28.43 25.99
C ASP A 43 34.44 -29.76 25.52
N LYS A 44 33.89 -29.85 24.27
CA LYS A 44 33.32 -31.13 23.79
C LYS A 44 34.07 -31.67 22.56
N SER A 45 34.40 -32.92 22.58
CA SER A 45 35.05 -33.64 21.50
C SER A 45 34.10 -33.81 20.29
N THR A 46 34.61 -33.63 19.07
CA THR A 46 33.91 -33.64 17.80
C THR A 46 33.07 -34.89 17.49
N SER A 47 33.44 -36.06 18.00
CA SER A 47 32.75 -37.33 17.68
C SER A 47 31.40 -37.55 18.38
N THR A 48 31.16 -36.92 19.54
CA THR A 48 29.87 -36.96 20.23
C THR A 48 28.86 -35.97 19.68
N VAL A 49 29.35 -34.87 19.12
CA VAL A 49 28.53 -33.83 18.52
C VAL A 49 27.88 -34.30 17.19
N ASP A 50 28.62 -35.02 16.38
CA ASP A 50 28.13 -35.53 15.11
C ASP A 50 27.08 -36.65 15.28
N ALA A 51 27.24 -37.53 16.26
CA ALA A 51 26.24 -38.57 16.56
C ALA A 51 24.95 -38.02 17.20
N GLU A 52 25.04 -36.95 17.98
CA GLU A 52 23.87 -36.22 18.49
C GLU A 52 23.20 -35.39 17.40
N ARG A 53 23.98 -34.81 16.47
CA ARG A 53 23.48 -34.06 15.30
C ARG A 53 22.65 -34.94 14.38
N ASP A 54 23.10 -36.14 14.05
CA ASP A 54 22.37 -37.10 13.20
C ASP A 54 21.08 -37.60 13.87
N LYS A 55 21.05 -37.69 15.20
CA LYS A 55 19.85 -38.01 15.97
C LYS A 55 18.88 -36.85 16.02
N LEU A 56 19.37 -35.61 16.06
CA LEU A 56 18.57 -34.38 16.12
C LEU A 56 17.98 -34.01 14.76
N ASP A 57 18.71 -34.30 13.66
CA ASP A 57 18.21 -34.10 12.30
C ASP A 57 17.09 -35.09 11.92
N SER A 58 16.89 -36.16 12.70
CA SER A 58 15.76 -37.08 12.55
C SER A 58 14.49 -36.64 13.30
N THR A 59 14.53 -35.55 14.04
CA THR A 59 13.37 -35.03 14.77
C THR A 59 12.46 -34.21 13.84
N ASP A 60 11.14 -34.42 13.94
CA ASP A 60 10.12 -33.64 13.23
C ASP A 60 10.14 -32.17 13.66
N PHE A 61 10.62 -31.31 12.77
CA PHE A 61 10.54 -29.87 12.95
C PHE A 61 9.27 -29.30 12.33
N ASN A 62 8.62 -28.42 13.05
CA ASN A 62 7.39 -27.82 12.58
C ASN A 62 7.68 -26.72 11.57
N TYR A 63 7.34 -26.95 10.31
CA TYR A 63 7.27 -25.92 9.28
C TYR A 63 5.90 -25.26 9.33
N ALA A 64 5.87 -23.95 9.32
CA ALA A 64 4.65 -23.23 9.01
C ALA A 64 4.22 -23.55 7.57
N ILE A 65 2.99 -23.95 7.39
CA ILE A 65 2.38 -24.15 6.08
C ILE A 65 1.35 -23.04 5.88
N THR A 66 1.54 -22.27 4.84
CA THR A 66 0.59 -21.24 4.48
C THR A 66 -0.52 -21.85 3.62
N VAL A 67 -1.74 -21.66 4.04
CA VAL A 67 -2.93 -21.98 3.26
C VAL A 67 -3.75 -20.70 3.17
N ILE A 68 -3.88 -20.15 1.97
CA ILE A 68 -4.72 -18.98 1.75
C ILE A 68 -6.17 -19.38 1.97
N ASP A 69 -6.92 -18.50 2.59
CA ASP A 69 -8.36 -18.61 2.61
C ASP A 69 -9.01 -17.68 1.57
N ASN A 70 -10.31 -17.84 1.36
CA ASN A 70 -11.03 -17.08 0.34
C ASN A 70 -11.21 -15.58 0.68
N SER A 71 -10.91 -15.15 1.89
CA SER A 71 -10.86 -13.74 2.25
C SER A 71 -9.49 -13.11 1.97
N GLY A 72 -8.54 -13.91 1.45
CA GLY A 72 -7.14 -13.50 1.29
C GLY A 72 -6.31 -13.67 2.56
N MET A 73 -6.90 -14.20 3.63
CA MET A 73 -6.19 -14.45 4.88
C MET A 73 -5.34 -15.71 4.81
N MET A 74 -4.14 -15.59 5.35
CA MET A 74 -3.25 -16.73 5.53
C MET A 74 -3.59 -17.48 6.82
N ASN A 75 -3.75 -18.78 6.72
CA ASN A 75 -3.81 -19.65 7.87
C ASN A 75 -2.45 -20.32 8.07
N ILE A 76 -1.72 -19.88 9.08
CA ILE A 76 -0.49 -20.55 9.48
C ILE A 76 -0.87 -21.87 10.15
N ARG A 77 -0.35 -22.96 9.60
CA ARG A 77 -0.55 -24.31 10.17
C ARG A 77 0.80 -24.94 10.46
N ASN A 78 0.85 -25.65 11.55
CA ASN A 78 1.97 -26.53 11.86
C ASN A 78 1.79 -27.83 11.08
N ASN A 79 2.85 -28.31 10.38
CA ASN A 79 2.82 -29.57 9.62
C ASN A 79 2.98 -30.83 10.48
N SER A 80 2.96 -30.67 11.83
CA SER A 80 3.04 -31.80 12.75
C SER A 80 1.90 -32.80 12.44
N GLU A 81 2.25 -33.97 11.91
CA GLU A 81 1.30 -35.06 11.60
C GLU A 81 0.79 -35.78 12.85
N ARG A 82 1.17 -35.32 14.04
CA ARG A 82 0.68 -35.90 15.27
C ARG A 82 -0.84 -35.83 15.30
N LEU A 83 -1.46 -37.00 15.30
CA LEU A 83 -2.90 -37.14 15.52
C LEU A 83 -3.30 -36.32 16.74
N VAL A 84 -4.27 -35.43 16.54
CA VAL A 84 -4.84 -34.63 17.61
C VAL A 84 -5.38 -35.57 18.66
N LYS A 85 -4.68 -35.71 19.78
CA LYS A 85 -5.18 -36.48 20.92
C LYS A 85 -6.40 -35.76 21.45
N SER A 86 -7.45 -36.51 21.77
CA SER A 86 -8.70 -35.96 22.32
C SER A 86 -8.42 -35.20 23.64
N ALA A 87 -9.29 -34.25 23.97
CA ALA A 87 -9.14 -33.48 25.22
C ALA A 87 -9.07 -34.36 26.49
N SER A 88 -9.62 -35.61 26.44
CA SER A 88 -9.45 -36.59 27.52
C SER A 88 -8.02 -37.10 27.62
N ALA A 89 -7.28 -37.18 26.52
CA ALA A 89 -5.87 -37.59 26.58
C ALA A 89 -4.95 -36.52 27.18
N VAL A 90 -5.38 -35.24 27.21
CA VAL A 90 -4.63 -34.16 27.88
C VAL A 90 -4.66 -34.34 29.41
N SER A 91 -5.75 -34.92 29.98
CA SER A 91 -5.83 -35.21 31.42
C SER A 91 -4.96 -36.40 31.85
N ASP A 92 -4.62 -37.30 30.92
CA ASP A 92 -3.80 -38.48 31.22
C ASP A 92 -2.30 -38.20 31.22
N PHE A 93 -1.86 -37.02 30.75
CA PHE A 93 -0.45 -36.60 30.83
C PHE A 93 0.06 -36.41 32.29
N ASN A 94 -0.84 -36.20 33.23
CA ASN A 94 -0.48 -35.96 34.63
C ASN A 94 -0.38 -37.23 35.48
N LYS A 95 -0.65 -38.41 34.92
CA LYS A 95 -0.56 -39.67 35.61
C LYS A 95 0.82 -40.31 35.42
N ASN A 96 1.61 -40.42 36.49
CA ASN A 96 2.94 -41.01 36.60
C ASN A 96 4.12 -40.05 36.33
N GLU A 97 4.24 -38.96 37.07
CA GLU A 97 5.39 -38.04 36.95
C GLU A 97 6.62 -38.47 37.80
N SER A 98 6.49 -39.39 38.75
CA SER A 98 7.56 -39.71 39.69
C SER A 98 8.81 -40.34 39.06
N ASP A 99 8.69 -41.02 37.92
CA ASP A 99 9.75 -41.82 37.32
C ASP A 99 10.35 -41.18 36.06
N LYS A 100 9.97 -39.96 35.73
CA LYS A 100 10.43 -39.27 34.50
C LYS A 100 11.66 -38.41 34.78
N THR A 101 12.61 -38.40 33.81
CA THR A 101 13.72 -37.45 33.84
C THR A 101 13.20 -36.02 33.68
N PRO A 102 13.95 -34.98 34.15
CA PRO A 102 13.60 -33.59 33.97
C PRO A 102 13.29 -33.26 32.50
N ALA A 103 14.08 -33.73 31.56
CA ALA A 103 13.89 -33.50 30.12
C ALA A 103 12.57 -34.13 29.60
N GLN A 104 12.17 -35.31 30.11
CA GLN A 104 10.88 -35.95 29.76
C GLN A 104 9.69 -35.18 30.33
N LYS A 105 9.82 -34.59 31.53
CA LYS A 105 8.77 -33.74 32.11
C LYS A 105 8.57 -32.48 31.25
N CYS A 106 9.66 -31.78 30.94
CA CYS A 106 9.61 -30.62 30.04
C CYS A 106 8.99 -30.96 28.67
N ARG A 107 9.34 -32.12 28.09
CA ARG A 107 8.78 -32.61 26.83
C ARG A 107 7.28 -32.87 26.93
N ASN A 108 6.81 -33.45 28.02
CA ASN A 108 5.38 -33.69 28.21
C ASN A 108 4.57 -32.39 28.26
N ILE A 109 5.10 -31.35 28.90
CA ILE A 109 4.45 -30.01 28.91
C ILE A 109 4.41 -29.43 27.49
N LEU A 110 5.49 -29.57 26.73
CA LEU A 110 5.55 -29.13 25.34
C LEU A 110 4.51 -29.91 24.49
N ASP A 111 4.46 -31.23 24.58
CA ASP A 111 3.50 -32.07 23.86
C ASP A 111 2.03 -31.67 24.17
N ARG A 112 1.75 -31.32 25.46
CA ARG A 112 0.45 -30.77 25.85
C ARG A 112 0.16 -29.44 25.16
N ALA A 113 1.12 -28.52 25.12
CA ALA A 113 1.00 -27.22 24.50
C ALA A 113 0.74 -27.34 22.99
N GLU A 114 1.49 -28.21 22.28
CA GLU A 114 1.29 -28.52 20.87
C GLU A 114 -0.12 -29.06 20.60
N ASN A 115 -0.64 -29.99 21.43
CA ASN A 115 -2.00 -30.50 21.29
C ASN A 115 -3.06 -29.39 21.46
N LEU A 116 -2.89 -28.49 22.44
CA LEU A 116 -3.78 -27.36 22.64
C LEU A 116 -3.76 -26.41 21.44
N TYR A 117 -2.59 -26.18 20.86
CA TYR A 117 -2.45 -25.38 19.64
C TYR A 117 -3.19 -26.02 18.45
N GLN A 118 -3.03 -27.32 18.25
CA GLN A 118 -3.74 -28.07 17.19
C GLN A 118 -5.25 -28.03 17.39
N LEU A 119 -5.72 -28.06 18.64
CA LEU A 119 -7.13 -27.88 19.01
C LEU A 119 -7.62 -26.42 18.90
N ARG A 120 -6.77 -25.50 18.47
CA ARG A 120 -7.04 -24.05 18.39
C ARG A 120 -7.42 -23.41 19.73
N ARG A 121 -6.98 -23.99 20.84
CA ARG A 121 -7.13 -23.47 22.21
C ARG A 121 -5.98 -22.52 22.54
N PHE A 122 -5.84 -21.42 21.79
CA PHE A 122 -4.64 -20.60 21.75
C PHE A 122 -4.22 -20.02 23.10
N LYS A 123 -5.16 -19.51 23.93
CA LYS A 123 -4.81 -18.99 25.27
C LYS A 123 -4.30 -20.09 26.21
N LEU A 124 -4.84 -21.32 26.11
CA LEU A 124 -4.35 -22.45 26.89
C LEU A 124 -3.01 -22.97 26.35
N ALA A 125 -2.83 -22.97 25.04
CA ALA A 125 -1.56 -23.29 24.40
C ALA A 125 -0.47 -22.30 24.82
N GLU A 126 -0.76 -21.00 24.83
CA GLU A 126 0.16 -19.96 25.30
C GLU A 126 0.64 -20.25 26.74
N ALA A 127 -0.29 -20.47 27.66
CA ALA A 127 0.06 -20.77 29.04
C ALA A 127 0.93 -22.02 29.14
N SER A 128 0.63 -23.08 28.38
CA SER A 128 1.38 -24.31 28.38
C SER A 128 2.75 -24.22 27.69
N PHE A 129 2.89 -23.44 26.63
CA PHE A 129 4.21 -23.17 26.02
C PHE A 129 5.10 -22.33 26.91
N LEU A 130 4.55 -21.33 27.61
CA LEU A 130 5.30 -20.53 28.60
C LEU A 130 5.70 -21.38 29.80
N GLU A 131 4.82 -22.30 30.26
CA GLU A 131 5.16 -23.30 31.30
C GLU A 131 6.28 -24.23 30.83
N ALA A 132 6.23 -24.71 29.57
CA ALA A 132 7.29 -25.53 29.00
C ALA A 132 8.63 -24.77 28.98
N LYS A 133 8.61 -23.52 28.50
CA LYS A 133 9.78 -22.63 28.47
C LYS A 133 10.40 -22.49 29.85
N LEU A 134 9.59 -22.14 30.86
CA LEU A 134 10.03 -21.99 32.23
C LEU A 134 10.59 -23.30 32.81
N ALA A 135 9.98 -24.45 32.49
CA ALA A 135 10.48 -25.76 32.94
C ALA A 135 11.87 -26.07 32.37
N TYR A 136 12.11 -25.84 31.06
CA TYR A 136 13.44 -26.01 30.47
C TYR A 136 14.49 -25.07 31.10
N GLU A 137 14.13 -23.84 31.45
CA GLU A 137 15.00 -22.87 32.08
C GLU A 137 15.31 -23.23 33.54
N THR A 138 14.29 -23.66 34.28
CA THR A 138 14.43 -24.05 35.72
C THR A 138 15.29 -25.29 35.86
N GLU A 139 15.14 -26.28 35.00
CA GLU A 139 15.94 -27.50 34.98
C GLU A 139 17.35 -27.31 34.36
N ASN A 140 17.63 -26.08 33.89
CA ASN A 140 18.90 -25.71 33.24
C ASN A 140 19.23 -26.57 31.99
N ILE A 141 18.21 -26.90 31.18
CA ILE A 141 18.29 -27.72 29.96
C ILE A 141 18.02 -26.87 28.70
N THR A 142 18.57 -25.68 28.65
CA THR A 142 18.37 -24.73 27.56
C THR A 142 19.23 -25.04 26.32
N ASP A 143 20.19 -25.93 26.45
CA ASP A 143 20.98 -26.52 25.35
C ASP A 143 20.29 -27.73 24.70
N ASN A 144 18.97 -27.84 24.83
CA ASN A 144 18.14 -28.90 24.28
C ASN A 144 17.39 -28.40 23.05
N ILE A 145 17.34 -29.22 21.99
CA ILE A 145 16.64 -28.87 20.75
C ILE A 145 15.14 -28.59 20.98
N ASN A 146 14.51 -29.25 21.94
CA ASN A 146 13.12 -29.01 22.29
C ASN A 146 12.90 -27.60 22.89
N TYR A 147 13.94 -27.01 23.53
CA TYR A 147 13.87 -25.64 23.97
C TYR A 147 13.77 -24.67 22.77
N SER A 148 14.54 -24.89 21.70
CA SER A 148 14.37 -24.13 20.46
C SER A 148 12.99 -24.34 19.82
N LYS A 149 12.44 -25.55 19.95
CA LYS A 149 11.09 -25.87 19.47
C LYS A 149 10.01 -25.12 20.24
N VAL A 150 10.13 -24.98 21.57
CA VAL A 150 9.22 -24.15 22.38
C VAL A 150 9.19 -22.71 21.86
N HIS A 151 10.38 -22.14 21.53
CA HIS A 151 10.46 -20.80 20.96
C HIS A 151 9.80 -20.72 19.57
N ALA A 152 10.07 -21.67 18.69
CA ALA A 152 9.46 -21.71 17.37
C ALA A 152 7.93 -21.83 17.42
N ASP A 153 7.43 -22.67 18.33
CA ASP A 153 5.99 -22.89 18.49
C ASP A 153 5.31 -21.67 19.15
N LEU A 154 5.99 -20.97 20.08
CA LEU A 154 5.52 -19.68 20.60
C LEU A 154 5.49 -18.62 19.50
N GLY A 155 6.51 -18.58 18.63
CA GLY A 155 6.53 -17.72 17.46
C GLY A 155 5.31 -17.94 16.57
N LEU A 156 5.03 -19.19 16.21
CA LEU A 156 3.86 -19.57 15.41
C LEU A 156 2.52 -19.28 16.09
N LEU A 157 2.44 -19.55 17.40
CA LEU A 157 1.24 -19.25 18.18
C LEU A 157 0.95 -17.76 18.18
N TYR A 158 1.97 -16.92 18.48
CA TYR A 158 1.78 -15.48 18.51
C TYR A 158 1.48 -14.89 17.13
N ALA A 159 2.09 -15.41 16.07
CA ALA A 159 1.71 -15.05 14.70
C ALA A 159 0.22 -15.37 14.45
N THR A 160 -0.21 -16.59 14.78
CA THR A 160 -1.62 -17.02 14.63
C THR A 160 -2.59 -16.18 15.47
N MET A 161 -2.15 -15.60 16.59
CA MET A 161 -2.96 -14.73 17.44
C MET A 161 -2.92 -13.25 17.01
N GLY A 162 -2.11 -12.87 16.03
CA GLY A 162 -1.90 -11.48 15.62
C GLY A 162 -0.98 -10.69 16.56
N ARG A 163 -0.16 -11.37 17.38
CA ARG A 163 0.83 -10.75 18.28
C ARG A 163 2.22 -10.81 17.67
N TYR A 164 2.40 -10.16 16.56
CA TYR A 164 3.56 -10.36 15.68
C TYR A 164 4.90 -9.92 16.25
N ASN A 165 4.94 -9.00 17.23
CA ASN A 165 6.19 -8.67 17.92
C ASN A 165 6.71 -9.83 18.77
N SER A 166 5.76 -10.43 19.50
CA SER A 166 6.10 -11.61 20.25
C SER A 166 6.48 -12.75 19.32
N ALA A 167 5.78 -12.84 18.17
CA ALA A 167 6.09 -13.80 17.12
C ALA A 167 7.50 -13.60 16.57
N ASP A 168 7.88 -12.35 16.22
CA ASP A 168 9.20 -12.02 15.70
C ASP A 168 10.30 -12.32 16.71
N TYR A 169 10.10 -11.91 17.96
CA TYR A 169 11.03 -12.21 19.06
C TYR A 169 11.29 -13.72 19.21
N TYR A 170 10.23 -14.50 19.39
CA TYR A 170 10.37 -15.94 19.62
C TYR A 170 10.85 -16.72 18.41
N SER A 171 10.47 -16.31 17.19
CA SER A 171 10.97 -16.93 15.96
C SER A 171 12.45 -16.64 15.74
N SER A 172 12.90 -15.41 16.02
CA SER A 172 14.32 -15.03 15.93
C SER A 172 15.17 -15.76 16.99
N GLU A 173 14.67 -15.90 18.21
CA GLU A 173 15.34 -16.70 19.23
C GLU A 173 15.46 -18.17 18.81
N ALA A 174 14.39 -18.76 18.27
CA ALA A 174 14.42 -20.12 17.76
C ALA A 174 15.47 -20.32 16.66
N LEU A 175 15.57 -19.35 15.71
CA LEU A 175 16.57 -19.36 14.64
C LEU A 175 17.98 -19.30 15.21
N SER A 176 18.24 -18.38 16.15
CA SER A 176 19.54 -18.20 16.79
C SER A 176 19.99 -19.44 17.57
N ILE A 177 19.09 -20.03 18.38
CA ILE A 177 19.39 -21.25 19.12
C ILE A 177 19.72 -22.41 18.16
N ARG A 178 18.94 -22.58 17.08
CA ARG A 178 19.15 -23.65 16.08
C ARG A 178 20.43 -23.45 15.27
N GLU A 179 20.76 -22.20 14.92
CA GLU A 179 22.04 -21.89 14.26
C GLU A 179 23.23 -22.27 15.14
N GLN A 180 23.18 -21.95 16.43
CA GLN A 180 24.26 -22.25 17.38
C GLN A 180 24.42 -23.75 17.68
N MET A 181 23.29 -24.47 17.77
CA MET A 181 23.30 -25.89 18.13
C MET A 181 23.57 -26.81 16.95
N LEU A 182 22.97 -26.55 15.80
CA LEU A 182 22.91 -27.46 14.67
C LEU A 182 23.59 -26.91 13.41
N GLY A 183 23.93 -25.61 13.40
CA GLY A 183 24.46 -24.92 12.23
C GLY A 183 23.40 -24.57 11.19
N LYS A 184 23.83 -23.77 10.20
CA LYS A 184 22.95 -23.24 9.14
C LYS A 184 22.50 -24.29 8.11
N GLU A 185 23.07 -25.47 8.13
CA GLU A 185 22.75 -26.54 7.16
C GLU A 185 21.76 -27.58 7.71
N SER A 186 21.14 -27.32 8.88
CA SER A 186 20.19 -28.24 9.49
C SER A 186 18.75 -28.01 9.02
N LYS A 187 17.92 -29.08 9.02
CA LYS A 187 16.47 -28.99 8.79
C LYS A 187 15.79 -28.02 9.76
N ALA A 188 16.24 -28.02 11.00
CA ALA A 188 15.69 -27.13 12.03
C ALA A 188 15.94 -25.66 11.71
N TYR A 189 17.13 -25.33 11.22
CA TYR A 189 17.45 -23.98 10.78
C TYR A 189 16.59 -23.56 9.57
N ALA A 190 16.49 -24.43 8.55
CA ALA A 190 15.62 -24.19 7.40
C ALA A 190 14.14 -24.00 7.80
N SER A 191 13.66 -24.78 8.78
CA SER A 191 12.32 -24.62 9.34
C SER A 191 12.12 -23.23 9.99
N SER A 192 13.11 -22.74 10.75
CA SER A 192 13.04 -21.39 11.34
C SER A 192 13.03 -20.29 10.28
N LEU A 193 13.86 -20.43 9.23
CA LEU A 193 13.85 -19.49 8.10
C LEU A 193 12.47 -19.43 7.42
N ASN A 194 11.88 -20.61 7.16
CA ASN A 194 10.52 -20.68 6.60
C ASN A 194 9.48 -20.00 7.51
N ASN A 195 9.55 -20.22 8.83
CA ASN A 195 8.58 -19.68 9.76
C ASN A 195 8.71 -18.15 9.89
N ILE A 196 9.94 -17.63 9.88
CA ILE A 196 10.19 -16.19 9.84
C ILE A 196 9.72 -15.60 8.50
N ALA A 197 9.95 -16.30 7.39
CA ALA A 197 9.46 -15.86 6.07
C ALA A 197 7.94 -15.72 6.05
N VAL A 198 7.21 -16.70 6.60
CA VAL A 198 5.76 -16.63 6.74
C VAL A 198 5.34 -15.46 7.62
N LEU A 199 6.00 -15.27 8.78
CA LEU A 199 5.72 -14.13 9.66
C LEU A 199 5.93 -12.78 8.94
N TYR A 200 6.99 -12.67 8.15
CA TYR A 200 7.29 -11.45 7.40
C TYR A 200 6.30 -11.22 6.24
N GLN A 201 5.83 -12.28 5.63
CA GLN A 201 4.71 -12.21 4.69
C GLN A 201 3.46 -11.69 5.38
N GLU A 202 3.09 -12.22 6.57
CA GLU A 202 1.97 -11.78 7.40
C GLU A 202 2.04 -10.28 7.79
N THR A 203 3.24 -9.74 7.89
CA THR A 203 3.48 -8.33 8.22
C THR A 203 3.81 -7.48 6.99
N ALA A 204 3.45 -7.95 5.80
CA ALA A 204 3.69 -7.32 4.50
C ALA A 204 5.17 -6.95 4.23
N ARG A 205 6.10 -7.59 4.91
CA ARG A 205 7.55 -7.48 4.70
C ARG A 205 7.96 -8.44 3.57
N PHE A 206 7.37 -8.28 2.40
CA PHE A 206 7.40 -9.26 1.32
C PHE A 206 8.80 -9.61 0.80
N ASN A 207 9.69 -8.62 0.69
CA ASN A 207 11.04 -8.88 0.19
C ASN A 207 11.90 -9.64 1.22
N GLU A 208 11.75 -9.32 2.51
CA GLU A 208 12.43 -10.08 3.56
C GLU A 208 11.89 -11.52 3.60
N SER A 209 10.58 -11.67 3.48
CA SER A 209 9.93 -12.97 3.34
C SER A 209 10.51 -13.76 2.16
N GLU A 210 10.62 -13.15 0.97
CA GLU A 210 11.20 -13.80 -0.22
C GLU A 210 12.65 -14.21 0.01
N ASN A 211 13.46 -13.39 0.70
CA ASN A 211 14.85 -13.72 1.02
C ASN A 211 14.94 -14.93 1.94
N TYR A 212 14.13 -14.94 3.01
CA TYR A 212 14.11 -16.07 3.95
C TYR A 212 13.58 -17.36 3.31
N PHE A 213 12.55 -17.30 2.46
CA PHE A 213 12.14 -18.47 1.68
C PHE A 213 13.23 -18.95 0.72
N SER A 214 13.92 -18.03 0.07
CA SER A 214 15.01 -18.40 -0.86
C SER A 214 16.19 -19.03 -0.13
N GLU A 215 16.54 -18.55 1.06
CA GLU A 215 17.56 -19.15 1.91
C GLU A 215 17.12 -20.53 2.43
N ALA A 216 15.86 -20.67 2.85
CA ALA A 216 15.30 -21.94 3.26
C ALA A 216 15.35 -22.98 2.13
N LEU A 217 14.93 -22.61 0.90
CA LEU A 217 15.00 -23.49 -0.27
C LEU A 217 16.43 -23.93 -0.55
N LYS A 218 17.39 -22.98 -0.58
CA LYS A 218 18.81 -23.29 -0.82
C LYS A 218 19.36 -24.25 0.25
N THR A 219 19.01 -24.03 1.51
CA THR A 219 19.44 -24.88 2.61
C THR A 219 18.90 -26.30 2.47
N VAL A 220 17.57 -26.43 2.18
CA VAL A 220 16.96 -27.76 2.00
C VAL A 220 17.51 -28.46 0.76
N GLU A 221 17.61 -27.77 -0.37
CA GLU A 221 18.10 -28.33 -1.63
C GLU A 221 19.53 -28.86 -1.52
N LYS A 222 20.42 -28.06 -0.92
CA LYS A 222 21.85 -28.42 -0.76
C LYS A 222 22.03 -29.66 0.11
N GLN A 223 21.24 -29.82 1.16
CA GLN A 223 21.44 -30.87 2.15
C GLN A 223 20.58 -32.12 1.92
N PHE A 224 19.38 -31.94 1.39
CA PHE A 224 18.37 -33.02 1.35
C PHE A 224 17.82 -33.23 -0.07
N GLY A 225 18.19 -32.36 -1.01
CA GLY A 225 17.68 -32.37 -2.39
C GLY A 225 16.32 -31.62 -2.53
N ASN A 226 15.92 -31.46 -3.77
CA ASN A 226 14.72 -30.72 -4.16
C ASN A 226 13.45 -31.58 -4.30
N GLU A 227 13.54 -32.87 -3.98
CA GLU A 227 12.41 -33.82 -3.95
C GLU A 227 12.13 -34.26 -2.52
N THR A 228 11.87 -33.31 -1.62
CA THR A 228 11.57 -33.57 -0.21
C THR A 228 10.29 -32.86 0.21
N GLN A 229 9.68 -33.32 1.32
CA GLN A 229 8.50 -32.69 1.88
C GLN A 229 8.78 -31.23 2.30
N GLU A 230 9.92 -30.98 2.92
CA GLU A 230 10.35 -29.68 3.37
C GLU A 230 10.48 -28.70 2.20
N TYR A 231 11.10 -29.16 1.11
CA TYR A 231 11.25 -28.35 -0.11
C TYR A 231 9.89 -27.98 -0.71
N ALA A 232 8.97 -28.95 -0.79
CA ALA A 232 7.61 -28.73 -1.28
C ALA A 232 6.82 -27.73 -0.40
N ILE A 233 6.97 -27.79 0.94
CA ILE A 233 6.33 -26.84 1.85
C ILE A 233 6.85 -25.41 1.60
N VAL A 234 8.17 -25.24 1.51
CA VAL A 234 8.73 -23.90 1.28
C VAL A 234 8.34 -23.38 -0.09
N LEU A 235 8.29 -24.22 -1.14
CA LEU A 235 7.78 -23.84 -2.46
C LEU A 235 6.33 -23.37 -2.41
N ASN A 236 5.45 -24.10 -1.69
CA ASN A 236 4.07 -23.70 -1.49
C ASN A 236 3.97 -22.32 -0.83
N ASN A 237 4.71 -22.10 0.26
CA ASN A 237 4.65 -20.84 0.98
C ASN A 237 5.20 -19.67 0.12
N GLN A 238 6.30 -19.87 -0.58
CA GLN A 238 6.84 -18.90 -1.52
C GLN A 238 5.86 -18.61 -2.69
N ALA A 239 5.10 -19.62 -3.14
CA ALA A 239 4.07 -19.42 -4.15
C ALA A 239 2.95 -18.50 -3.67
N ILE A 240 2.56 -18.63 -2.39
CA ILE A 240 1.56 -17.74 -1.80
C ILE A 240 2.08 -16.30 -1.74
N LEU A 241 3.33 -16.11 -1.32
CA LEU A 241 3.97 -14.80 -1.37
C LEU A 241 3.93 -14.23 -2.80
N PHE A 242 4.28 -15.04 -3.82
CA PHE A 242 4.27 -14.58 -5.21
C PHE A 242 2.86 -14.20 -5.69
N ALA A 243 1.83 -14.93 -5.26
CA ALA A 243 0.45 -14.56 -5.54
C ALA A 243 0.07 -13.21 -4.93
N GLU A 244 0.45 -12.96 -3.69
CA GLU A 244 0.18 -11.70 -2.99
C GLU A 244 0.87 -10.50 -3.64
N ILE A 245 2.10 -10.69 -4.12
CA ILE A 245 2.82 -9.62 -4.82
C ILE A 245 2.47 -9.53 -6.32
N GLY A 246 1.48 -10.31 -6.79
CA GLY A 246 0.94 -10.24 -8.15
C GLY A 246 1.72 -11.06 -9.18
N ARG A 247 2.71 -11.87 -8.78
CA ARG A 247 3.47 -12.76 -9.67
C ARG A 247 2.74 -14.10 -9.88
N ILE A 248 1.53 -14.04 -10.43
CA ILE A 248 0.59 -15.18 -10.47
C ILE A 248 1.16 -16.38 -11.23
N GLU A 249 1.81 -16.15 -12.36
CA GLU A 249 2.38 -17.24 -13.17
C GLU A 249 3.46 -18.01 -12.40
N GLN A 250 4.35 -17.30 -11.71
CA GLN A 250 5.38 -17.90 -10.87
C GLN A 250 4.76 -18.63 -9.66
N ALA A 251 3.69 -18.10 -9.07
CA ALA A 251 2.95 -18.75 -8.00
C ALA A 251 2.36 -20.09 -8.45
N VAL A 252 1.69 -20.13 -9.60
CA VAL A 252 1.13 -21.37 -10.18
C VAL A 252 2.23 -22.37 -10.47
N GLN A 253 3.36 -21.95 -11.06
CA GLN A 253 4.49 -22.82 -11.36
C GLN A 253 5.04 -23.49 -10.09
N LYS A 254 5.28 -22.71 -9.02
CA LYS A 254 5.78 -23.23 -7.74
C LYS A 254 4.82 -24.15 -7.06
N LEU A 255 3.52 -23.84 -7.04
CA LEU A 255 2.49 -24.72 -6.50
C LEU A 255 2.41 -26.04 -7.27
N THR A 256 2.45 -25.99 -8.60
CA THR A 256 2.44 -27.19 -9.43
C THR A 256 3.65 -28.06 -9.14
N GLN A 257 4.82 -27.47 -8.98
CA GLN A 257 6.04 -28.18 -8.57
C GLN A 257 5.89 -28.83 -7.17
N ALA A 258 5.38 -28.06 -6.19
CA ALA A 258 5.17 -28.56 -4.83
C ALA A 258 4.17 -29.74 -4.81
N ILE A 259 3.07 -29.63 -5.56
CA ILE A 259 2.06 -30.72 -5.71
C ILE A 259 2.69 -31.96 -6.33
N SER A 260 3.49 -31.80 -7.40
CA SER A 260 4.16 -32.93 -8.06
C SER A 260 5.11 -33.66 -7.12
N ILE A 261 5.86 -32.95 -6.26
CA ILE A 261 6.74 -33.56 -5.26
C ILE A 261 5.93 -34.37 -4.26
N VAL A 262 4.86 -33.81 -3.73
CA VAL A 262 4.01 -34.46 -2.71
C VAL A 262 3.33 -35.73 -3.29
N GLU A 263 2.84 -35.68 -4.52
CA GLU A 263 2.26 -36.82 -5.23
C GLU A 263 3.30 -37.92 -5.50
N LYS A 264 4.51 -37.56 -5.99
CA LYS A 264 5.61 -38.48 -6.27
C LYS A 264 6.07 -39.23 -5.04
N LEU A 265 6.18 -38.53 -3.92
CA LEU A 265 6.64 -39.11 -2.64
C LEU A 265 5.52 -39.82 -1.88
N ASN A 266 4.28 -39.76 -2.38
CA ASN A 266 3.09 -40.29 -1.70
C ASN A 266 3.01 -39.81 -0.23
N LEU A 267 3.25 -38.52 -0.04
CA LEU A 267 3.27 -37.88 1.27
C LEU A 267 1.86 -37.73 1.86
N SER A 268 1.83 -37.17 3.06
CA SER A 268 0.59 -36.91 3.80
C SER A 268 -0.45 -36.20 2.93
N ILE A 269 -1.68 -36.73 2.97
CA ILE A 269 -2.85 -36.13 2.32
C ILE A 269 -3.07 -34.68 2.75
N ASN A 270 -2.64 -34.30 3.95
CA ASN A 270 -2.82 -32.96 4.47
C ASN A 270 -2.04 -31.91 3.67
N ASN A 271 -0.78 -32.19 3.34
CA ASN A 271 0.02 -31.29 2.52
C ASN A 271 -0.56 -31.16 1.11
N GLU A 272 -0.89 -32.30 0.49
CA GLU A 272 -1.50 -32.32 -0.83
C GLU A 272 -2.79 -31.50 -0.89
N VAL A 273 -3.69 -31.68 0.09
CA VAL A 273 -4.95 -30.91 0.16
C VAL A 273 -4.69 -29.42 0.35
N GLY A 274 -3.73 -29.04 1.18
CA GLY A 274 -3.36 -27.63 1.37
C GLY A 274 -2.88 -27.00 0.06
N PHE A 275 -1.95 -27.65 -0.63
CA PHE A 275 -1.35 -27.12 -1.86
C PHE A 275 -2.36 -27.07 -3.01
N GLN A 276 -3.19 -28.11 -3.17
CA GLN A 276 -4.25 -28.13 -4.18
C GLN A 276 -5.33 -27.08 -3.88
N SER A 277 -5.66 -26.83 -2.62
CA SER A 277 -6.58 -25.75 -2.23
C SER A 277 -6.03 -24.37 -2.57
N ASN A 278 -4.73 -24.14 -2.35
CA ASN A 278 -4.07 -22.90 -2.75
C ASN A 278 -4.08 -22.70 -4.27
N LEU A 279 -3.82 -23.77 -5.03
CA LEU A 279 -3.89 -23.70 -6.50
C LEU A 279 -5.31 -23.38 -6.99
N ALA A 280 -6.32 -24.02 -6.40
CA ALA A 280 -7.72 -23.76 -6.73
C ALA A 280 -8.10 -22.31 -6.40
N LEU A 281 -7.59 -21.76 -5.31
CA LEU A 281 -7.82 -20.37 -4.97
C LEU A 281 -7.16 -19.43 -6.00
N LEU A 282 -5.95 -19.70 -6.46
CA LEU A 282 -5.33 -18.92 -7.55
C LEU A 282 -6.15 -19.00 -8.85
N TYR A 283 -6.71 -20.15 -9.19
CA TYR A 283 -7.64 -20.26 -10.30
C TYR A 283 -8.88 -19.38 -10.10
N GLN A 284 -9.44 -19.39 -8.91
CA GLN A 284 -10.59 -18.55 -8.54
C GLN A 284 -10.24 -17.04 -8.65
N GLN A 285 -9.07 -16.62 -8.17
CA GLN A 285 -8.58 -15.23 -8.28
C GLN A 285 -8.38 -14.76 -9.72
N THR A 286 -7.98 -15.67 -10.59
CA THR A 286 -7.77 -15.39 -12.02
C THR A 286 -9.02 -15.58 -12.88
N GLY A 287 -10.18 -15.82 -12.26
CA GLY A 287 -11.47 -16.00 -12.95
C GLY A 287 -11.65 -17.40 -13.57
N LYS A 288 -10.75 -18.33 -13.33
CA LYS A 288 -10.82 -19.73 -13.79
C LYS A 288 -11.68 -20.55 -12.83
N TYR A 289 -12.95 -20.16 -12.71
CA TYR A 289 -13.86 -20.75 -11.72
C TYR A 289 -14.15 -22.24 -11.94
N ALA A 290 -14.18 -22.68 -13.20
CA ALA A 290 -14.45 -24.08 -13.53
C ALA A 290 -13.30 -24.99 -13.10
N GLU A 291 -12.06 -24.55 -13.28
CA GLU A 291 -10.87 -25.25 -12.82
C GLU A 291 -10.84 -25.31 -11.29
N ALA A 292 -11.14 -24.19 -10.62
CA ALA A 292 -11.25 -24.16 -9.16
C ALA A 292 -12.32 -25.12 -8.63
N GLU A 293 -13.53 -25.09 -9.23
CA GLU A 293 -14.63 -26.01 -8.88
C GLU A 293 -14.20 -27.48 -9.02
N THR A 294 -13.51 -27.81 -10.10
CA THR A 294 -13.03 -29.17 -10.37
C THR A 294 -12.06 -29.65 -9.27
N VAL A 295 -11.10 -28.82 -8.89
CA VAL A 295 -10.15 -29.17 -7.83
C VAL A 295 -10.84 -29.33 -6.48
N TYR A 296 -11.69 -28.38 -6.09
CA TYR A 296 -12.38 -28.44 -4.80
C TYR A 296 -13.34 -29.63 -4.70
N LEU A 297 -14.08 -29.97 -5.77
CA LEU A 297 -14.97 -31.15 -5.77
C LEU A 297 -14.18 -32.46 -5.69
N LYS A 298 -13.02 -32.54 -6.36
CA LYS A 298 -12.11 -33.69 -6.21
C LYS A 298 -11.65 -33.85 -4.77
N LEU A 299 -11.26 -32.74 -4.13
CA LEU A 299 -10.86 -32.73 -2.73
C LEU A 299 -12.02 -33.08 -1.80
N GLU A 300 -13.21 -32.52 -1.98
CA GLU A 300 -14.40 -32.84 -1.19
C GLU A 300 -14.69 -34.34 -1.22
N LYS A 301 -14.76 -34.92 -2.42
CA LYS A 301 -15.02 -36.36 -2.60
C LYS A 301 -13.99 -37.22 -1.88
N ARG A 302 -12.71 -36.85 -1.97
CA ARG A 302 -11.60 -37.59 -1.35
C ARG A 302 -11.61 -37.48 0.17
N LEU A 303 -11.87 -36.29 0.69
CA LEU A 303 -11.84 -36.02 2.13
C LEU A 303 -13.09 -36.53 2.85
N LYS A 304 -14.21 -36.62 2.15
CA LYS A 304 -15.47 -37.14 2.73
C LYS A 304 -15.35 -38.58 3.25
N VAL A 305 -14.48 -39.40 2.65
CA VAL A 305 -14.26 -40.79 3.06
C VAL A 305 -13.19 -40.96 4.12
N ILE A 306 -12.47 -39.90 4.44
CA ILE A 306 -11.41 -39.87 5.48
C ILE A 306 -12.06 -39.24 6.71
N ALA A 307 -12.50 -40.12 7.63
CA ALA A 307 -13.10 -39.64 8.85
C ALA A 307 -12.23 -38.62 9.59
N ASP A 308 -12.86 -37.52 9.97
CA ASP A 308 -12.25 -36.51 10.85
C ASP A 308 -11.06 -35.68 10.24
N ASN A 309 -10.87 -35.66 8.94
CA ASN A 309 -9.81 -34.85 8.34
C ASN A 309 -10.09 -33.34 8.54
N PRO A 310 -9.19 -32.57 9.17
CA PRO A 310 -9.43 -31.17 9.52
C PRO A 310 -9.60 -30.24 8.31
N TYR A 311 -9.12 -30.62 7.13
CA TYR A 311 -9.25 -29.83 5.91
C TYR A 311 -10.62 -29.92 5.25
N TYR A 312 -11.43 -30.93 5.59
CA TYR A 312 -12.74 -31.13 4.98
C TYR A 312 -13.66 -29.92 5.14
N GLY A 313 -13.74 -29.35 6.35
CA GLY A 313 -14.52 -28.13 6.60
C GLY A 313 -14.04 -26.94 5.80
N GLY A 314 -12.71 -26.80 5.62
CA GLY A 314 -12.13 -25.74 4.79
C GLY A 314 -12.52 -25.85 3.32
N VAL A 315 -12.44 -27.06 2.75
CA VAL A 315 -12.83 -27.30 1.35
C VAL A 315 -14.31 -27.03 1.13
N LEU A 316 -15.17 -27.40 2.08
CA LEU A 316 -16.61 -27.08 2.00
C LEU A 316 -16.84 -25.56 2.03
N ASN A 317 -16.13 -24.83 2.88
CA ASN A 317 -16.20 -23.39 2.93
C ASN A 317 -15.75 -22.74 1.61
N TYR A 318 -14.63 -23.21 1.05
CA TYR A 318 -14.14 -22.74 -0.25
C TYR A 318 -15.14 -22.95 -1.39
N LEU A 319 -15.81 -24.11 -1.42
CA LEU A 319 -16.87 -24.36 -2.38
C LEU A 319 -18.05 -23.41 -2.19
N GLY A 320 -18.47 -23.15 -0.96
CA GLY A 320 -19.53 -22.19 -0.67
C GLY A 320 -19.20 -20.79 -1.21
N LEU A 321 -17.99 -20.30 -0.94
CA LEU A 321 -17.55 -18.98 -1.41
C LEU A 321 -17.32 -18.93 -2.93
N LEU A 322 -16.82 -20.01 -3.54
CA LEU A 322 -16.71 -20.11 -5.01
C LEU A 322 -18.10 -20.01 -5.65
N TYR A 323 -19.11 -20.67 -5.08
CA TYR A 323 -20.47 -20.63 -5.61
C TYR A 323 -21.13 -19.24 -5.48
N ILE A 324 -20.74 -18.43 -4.48
CA ILE A 324 -21.13 -17.01 -4.46
C ILE A 324 -20.59 -16.29 -5.71
N GLN A 325 -19.29 -16.45 -6.01
CA GLN A 325 -18.66 -15.81 -7.17
C GLN A 325 -19.20 -16.33 -8.51
N MET A 326 -19.58 -17.59 -8.56
CA MET A 326 -20.23 -18.19 -9.73
C MET A 326 -21.72 -17.84 -9.86
N ASN A 327 -22.29 -17.11 -8.90
CA ASN A 327 -23.72 -16.80 -8.77
C ASN A 327 -24.62 -18.06 -8.71
N LYS A 328 -24.11 -19.16 -8.13
CA LYS A 328 -24.85 -20.43 -7.89
C LYS A 328 -25.36 -20.44 -6.44
N LEU A 329 -26.23 -19.47 -6.10
CA LEU A 329 -26.63 -19.16 -4.72
C LEU A 329 -27.41 -20.29 -4.04
N ASP A 330 -28.04 -21.15 -4.80
CA ASP A 330 -28.78 -22.37 -4.33
C ASP A 330 -27.87 -23.36 -3.59
N LYS A 331 -26.58 -23.41 -3.91
CA LYS A 331 -25.61 -24.31 -3.31
C LYS A 331 -24.91 -23.73 -2.08
N VAL A 332 -24.84 -22.41 -1.98
CA VAL A 332 -23.99 -21.71 -0.99
C VAL A 332 -24.33 -22.13 0.44
N GLU A 333 -25.62 -22.05 0.79
CA GLU A 333 -26.06 -22.29 2.18
C GLU A 333 -25.77 -23.72 2.63
N ASP A 334 -25.96 -24.72 1.77
CA ASP A 334 -25.67 -26.13 2.09
C ASP A 334 -24.17 -26.31 2.42
N TYR A 335 -23.30 -25.82 1.53
CA TYR A 335 -21.86 -25.99 1.72
C TYR A 335 -21.36 -25.29 2.97
N LEU A 336 -21.78 -24.04 3.21
CA LEU A 336 -21.36 -23.28 4.41
C LEU A 336 -21.93 -23.90 5.70
N LYS A 337 -23.16 -24.37 5.72
CA LYS A 337 -23.72 -25.08 6.89
C LYS A 337 -22.97 -26.37 7.18
N ARG A 338 -22.68 -27.17 6.17
CA ARG A 338 -21.91 -28.41 6.32
C ARG A 338 -20.50 -28.11 6.87
N ALA A 339 -19.88 -27.03 6.43
CA ALA A 339 -18.58 -26.58 6.95
C ALA A 339 -18.69 -26.19 8.43
N ALA A 340 -19.72 -25.42 8.80
CA ALA A 340 -19.97 -25.00 10.18
C ALA A 340 -20.22 -26.22 11.10
N ASP A 341 -21.09 -27.13 10.68
CA ASP A 341 -21.42 -28.37 11.42
C ASP A 341 -20.18 -29.24 11.64
N PHE A 342 -19.34 -29.37 10.62
CA PHE A 342 -18.08 -30.11 10.73
C PHE A 342 -17.15 -29.49 11.80
N TYR A 343 -16.91 -28.16 11.75
CA TYR A 343 -16.04 -27.51 12.73
C TYR A 343 -16.63 -27.56 14.14
N LEU A 344 -17.93 -27.33 14.30
CA LEU A 344 -18.61 -27.40 15.60
C LEU A 344 -18.51 -28.82 16.21
N LYS A 345 -18.78 -29.84 15.41
CA LYS A 345 -18.70 -31.22 15.85
C LYS A 345 -17.29 -31.63 16.24
N LYS A 346 -16.30 -31.26 15.44
CA LYS A 346 -14.91 -31.71 15.58
C LYS A 346 -14.13 -30.92 16.62
N PHE A 347 -14.23 -29.60 16.61
CA PHE A 347 -13.36 -28.67 17.35
C PHE A 347 -14.11 -27.86 18.41
N LYS A 348 -15.43 -27.99 18.50
CA LYS A 348 -16.33 -27.24 19.38
C LYS A 348 -16.47 -25.78 19.01
N ASP A 349 -17.20 -25.05 19.83
CA ASP A 349 -17.69 -23.69 19.57
C ASP A 349 -16.66 -22.56 19.68
N GLN A 350 -15.46 -22.83 20.21
CA GLN A 350 -14.41 -21.82 20.42
C GLN A 350 -13.31 -21.85 19.33
N ASN A 351 -13.58 -22.49 18.21
CA ASN A 351 -12.61 -22.65 17.15
C ASN A 351 -12.64 -21.46 16.17
N PRO A 352 -11.52 -20.76 15.87
CA PRO A 352 -11.49 -19.65 14.91
C PRO A 352 -11.93 -20.04 13.49
N ASN A 353 -11.68 -21.26 13.02
CA ASN A 353 -12.18 -21.71 11.72
C ASN A 353 -13.70 -21.84 11.71
N TYR A 354 -14.31 -22.22 12.85
CA TYR A 354 -15.77 -22.18 13.00
C TYR A 354 -16.28 -20.75 12.90
N ALA A 355 -15.61 -19.79 13.61
CA ALA A 355 -15.96 -18.38 13.51
C ALA A 355 -15.86 -17.84 12.10
N LYS A 356 -14.84 -18.26 11.34
CA LYS A 356 -14.71 -17.88 9.94
C LYS A 356 -15.92 -18.32 9.10
N VAL A 357 -16.30 -19.61 9.21
CA VAL A 357 -17.47 -20.11 8.47
C VAL A 357 -18.75 -19.41 8.90
N LEU A 358 -18.91 -19.09 10.18
CA LEU A 358 -20.05 -18.31 10.67
C LEU A 358 -20.04 -16.90 10.10
N ASN A 359 -18.88 -16.27 9.98
CA ASN A 359 -18.75 -14.95 9.37
C ASN A 359 -19.16 -14.99 7.88
N ASP A 360 -18.66 -15.97 7.13
CA ASP A 360 -18.99 -16.17 5.71
C ASP A 360 -20.51 -16.45 5.53
N LEU A 361 -21.07 -17.29 6.38
CA LEU A 361 -22.51 -17.61 6.38
C LEU A 361 -23.36 -16.38 6.76
N GLY A 362 -22.92 -15.60 7.74
CA GLY A 362 -23.56 -14.35 8.15
C GLY A 362 -23.56 -13.31 7.04
N ASN A 363 -22.45 -13.14 6.35
CA ASN A 363 -22.35 -12.26 5.18
C ASN A 363 -23.23 -12.74 4.01
N PHE A 364 -23.27 -14.04 3.75
CA PHE A 364 -24.21 -14.60 2.78
C PHE A 364 -25.67 -14.27 3.14
N TYR A 365 -26.10 -14.49 4.38
CA TYR A 365 -27.45 -14.14 4.82
C TYR A 365 -27.74 -12.65 4.73
N ARG A 366 -26.76 -11.80 5.06
CA ARG A 366 -26.88 -10.35 4.88
C ARG A 366 -27.18 -9.97 3.42
N THR A 367 -26.46 -10.56 2.46
CA THR A 367 -26.71 -10.30 1.03
C THR A 367 -28.08 -10.81 0.55
N GLN A 368 -28.66 -11.79 1.25
CA GLN A 368 -30.00 -12.30 0.99
C GLN A 368 -31.09 -11.54 1.79
N ASN A 369 -30.75 -10.47 2.52
CA ASN A 369 -31.63 -9.69 3.41
C ASN A 369 -32.22 -10.52 4.58
N ARG A 370 -31.58 -11.64 4.92
CA ARG A 370 -31.92 -12.49 6.09
C ARG A 370 -31.17 -11.96 7.32
N PHE A 371 -31.54 -10.78 7.76
CA PHE A 371 -30.74 -10.00 8.72
C PHE A 371 -30.64 -10.62 10.13
N ASP A 372 -31.67 -11.31 10.60
CA ASP A 372 -31.62 -11.94 11.94
C ASP A 372 -30.68 -13.15 11.96
N GLU A 373 -30.66 -13.93 10.89
CA GLU A 373 -29.72 -15.03 10.75
C GLU A 373 -28.29 -14.52 10.55
N ALA A 374 -28.14 -13.44 9.80
CA ALA A 374 -26.85 -12.75 9.65
C ALA A 374 -26.33 -12.25 11.01
N GLU A 375 -27.16 -11.56 11.80
CA GLU A 375 -26.79 -11.02 13.13
C GLU A 375 -26.34 -12.14 14.05
N LYS A 376 -27.11 -13.24 14.11
CA LYS A 376 -26.77 -14.41 14.94
C LYS A 376 -25.36 -14.94 14.60
N ASN A 377 -25.10 -15.17 13.31
CA ASN A 377 -23.85 -15.77 12.88
C ASN A 377 -22.66 -14.81 13.04
N LEU A 378 -22.79 -13.55 12.63
CA LEU A 378 -21.72 -12.56 12.75
C LEU A 378 -21.38 -12.22 14.21
N THR A 379 -22.38 -12.10 15.08
CA THR A 379 -22.16 -11.87 16.51
C THR A 379 -21.44 -13.06 17.17
N GLN A 380 -21.84 -14.28 16.82
CA GLN A 380 -21.16 -15.48 17.32
C GLN A 380 -19.72 -15.56 16.80
N ALA A 381 -19.46 -15.24 15.53
CA ALA A 381 -18.12 -15.18 14.95
C ALA A 381 -17.24 -14.16 15.68
N LEU A 382 -17.75 -12.94 15.91
CA LEU A 382 -17.03 -11.91 16.68
C LEU A 382 -16.71 -12.38 18.10
N SER A 383 -17.67 -13.01 18.78
CA SER A 383 -17.47 -13.53 20.15
C SER A 383 -16.33 -14.55 20.20
N ILE A 384 -16.30 -15.50 19.26
CA ILE A 384 -15.22 -16.49 19.18
C ILE A 384 -13.88 -15.83 18.86
N ARG A 385 -13.84 -14.94 17.86
CA ARG A 385 -12.62 -14.23 17.46
C ARG A 385 -12.06 -13.38 18.61
N SER A 386 -12.91 -12.64 19.34
CA SER A 386 -12.47 -11.86 20.50
C SER A 386 -11.93 -12.68 21.67
N ASN A 387 -12.39 -13.93 21.82
CA ASN A 387 -11.89 -14.86 22.81
C ASN A 387 -10.58 -15.55 22.40
N ALA A 388 -10.44 -15.89 21.14
CA ALA A 388 -9.34 -16.69 20.62
C ALA A 388 -8.16 -15.85 20.10
N LEU A 389 -8.44 -14.67 19.57
CA LEU A 389 -7.48 -13.80 18.90
C LEU A 389 -7.25 -12.50 19.70
N ASP A 390 -6.25 -11.73 19.34
CA ASP A 390 -6.06 -10.37 19.83
C ASP A 390 -7.04 -9.41 19.15
N THR A 391 -7.45 -8.32 19.83
CA THR A 391 -8.36 -7.30 19.26
C THR A 391 -7.75 -6.51 18.11
N ASN A 392 -6.46 -6.68 17.90
CA ASN A 392 -5.77 -6.14 16.73
C ASN A 392 -5.59 -7.19 15.62
N HIS A 393 -6.14 -8.38 15.78
CA HIS A 393 -6.15 -9.37 14.70
C HIS A 393 -7.07 -8.90 13.56
N PRO A 394 -6.64 -8.99 12.28
CA PRO A 394 -7.47 -8.58 11.15
C PRO A 394 -8.86 -9.18 11.13
N ASP A 395 -9.01 -10.46 11.48
CA ASP A 395 -10.31 -11.14 11.56
C ASP A 395 -11.26 -10.50 12.57
N TYR A 396 -10.73 -10.03 13.71
CA TYR A 396 -11.54 -9.31 14.68
C TYR A 396 -12.06 -8.00 14.09
N VAL A 397 -11.19 -7.27 13.41
CA VAL A 397 -11.54 -5.98 12.77
C VAL A 397 -12.52 -6.20 11.62
N GLU A 398 -12.36 -7.28 10.84
CA GLU A 398 -13.31 -7.69 9.80
C GLU A 398 -14.70 -7.98 10.39
N SER A 399 -14.79 -8.73 11.49
CA SER A 399 -16.07 -8.99 12.15
C SER A 399 -16.76 -7.71 12.63
N GLN A 400 -16.00 -6.73 13.11
CA GLN A 400 -16.55 -5.42 13.48
C GLN A 400 -17.10 -4.70 12.25
N GLU A 401 -16.37 -4.68 11.15
CA GLU A 401 -16.82 -4.07 9.91
C GLU A 401 -18.08 -4.76 9.36
N ASP A 402 -18.10 -6.10 9.33
CA ASP A 402 -19.24 -6.87 8.82
C ASP A 402 -20.51 -6.64 9.64
N LEU A 403 -20.39 -6.55 10.97
CA LEU A 403 -21.49 -6.15 11.84
C LEU A 403 -21.90 -4.70 11.61
N GLY A 404 -20.94 -3.80 11.37
CA GLY A 404 -21.22 -2.43 10.97
C GLY A 404 -22.09 -2.36 9.71
N ILE A 405 -21.71 -3.11 8.67
CA ILE A 405 -22.46 -3.20 7.42
C ILE A 405 -23.85 -3.85 7.65
N LEU A 406 -23.93 -4.92 8.44
CA LEU A 406 -25.19 -5.56 8.76
C LEU A 406 -26.15 -4.60 9.44
N TYR A 407 -25.73 -3.93 10.51
CA TYR A 407 -26.58 -2.99 11.24
C TYR A 407 -26.96 -1.76 10.40
N TRP A 408 -26.06 -1.30 9.53
CA TRP A 408 -26.38 -0.26 8.54
C TRP A 408 -27.55 -0.71 7.65
N LYS A 409 -27.44 -1.92 7.02
CA LYS A 409 -28.47 -2.44 6.11
C LYS A 409 -29.76 -2.80 6.85
N LYS A 410 -29.70 -3.12 8.14
CA LYS A 410 -30.86 -3.37 9.03
C LYS A 410 -31.52 -2.06 9.53
N GLY A 411 -30.83 -0.91 9.39
CA GLY A 411 -31.30 0.42 9.84
C GLY A 411 -30.97 0.73 11.30
N ASP A 412 -30.23 -0.10 12.01
CA ASP A 412 -29.71 0.19 13.36
C ASP A 412 -28.44 1.02 13.28
N LEU A 413 -28.63 2.32 12.99
CA LEU A 413 -27.52 3.23 12.72
C LEU A 413 -26.60 3.44 13.93
N ALA A 414 -27.10 3.26 15.16
CA ALA A 414 -26.30 3.40 16.38
C ALA A 414 -25.28 2.26 16.51
N LYS A 415 -25.73 1.00 16.34
CA LYS A 415 -24.83 -0.15 16.34
C LYS A 415 -23.89 -0.13 15.13
N ALA A 416 -24.38 0.28 13.95
CA ALA A 416 -23.54 0.45 12.76
C ALA A 416 -22.38 1.42 13.05
N THR A 417 -22.69 2.61 13.60
CA THR A 417 -21.69 3.62 13.98
C THR A 417 -20.62 3.03 14.90
N SER A 418 -21.02 2.39 16.00
CA SER A 418 -20.09 1.85 16.99
C SER A 418 -19.15 0.79 16.38
N ASN A 419 -19.68 -0.11 15.56
CA ASN A 419 -18.89 -1.15 14.94
C ASN A 419 -17.93 -0.60 13.87
N PHE A 420 -18.40 0.33 13.03
CA PHE A 420 -17.53 0.99 12.06
C PHE A 420 -16.42 1.79 12.73
N GLN A 421 -16.70 2.54 13.82
CA GLN A 421 -15.67 3.30 14.54
C GLN A 421 -14.53 2.40 15.02
N ILE A 422 -14.86 1.25 15.63
CA ILE A 422 -13.84 0.28 16.05
C ILE A 422 -13.00 -0.17 14.85
N ALA A 423 -13.66 -0.53 13.74
CA ALA A 423 -12.96 -1.03 12.56
C ALA A 423 -12.07 0.06 11.92
N MET A 424 -12.54 1.31 11.88
CA MET A 424 -11.81 2.44 11.31
C MET A 424 -10.61 2.85 12.17
N ASP A 425 -10.79 2.99 13.49
CA ASP A 425 -9.70 3.32 14.41
C ASP A 425 -8.60 2.26 14.36
N LYS A 426 -8.97 0.97 14.33
CA LYS A 426 -7.99 -0.12 14.16
C LYS A 426 -7.28 -0.06 12.81
N SER A 427 -7.97 0.35 11.74
CA SER A 427 -7.34 0.50 10.43
C SER A 427 -6.33 1.64 10.40
N ILE A 428 -6.59 2.76 11.08
CA ILE A 428 -5.61 3.83 11.28
C ILE A 428 -4.41 3.35 12.12
N ASP A 429 -4.68 2.60 13.21
CA ASP A 429 -3.61 1.98 13.99
C ASP A 429 -2.71 1.08 13.12
N PHE A 430 -3.30 0.33 12.21
CA PHE A 430 -2.57 -0.52 11.26
C PHE A 430 -1.67 0.30 10.34
N ILE A 431 -2.20 1.36 9.74
CA ILE A 431 -1.41 2.27 8.90
C ILE A 431 -0.22 2.83 9.70
N ASN A 432 -0.47 3.31 10.91
CA ASN A 432 0.57 3.91 11.75
C ASN A 432 1.69 2.94 12.12
N ARG A 433 1.37 1.66 12.28
CA ARG A 433 2.32 0.66 12.74
C ARG A 433 3.11 0.01 11.61
N TYR A 434 2.47 -0.20 10.44
CA TYR A 434 3.03 -1.04 9.38
C TYR A 434 3.60 -0.27 8.21
N PHE A 435 3.08 0.90 7.89
CA PHE A 435 3.64 1.72 6.83
C PHE A 435 5.10 2.12 7.06
N PRO A 436 5.54 2.45 8.28
CA PRO A 436 6.88 2.93 8.48
C PRO A 436 7.99 2.06 7.86
N PRO A 437 8.05 0.76 8.10
CA PRO A 437 9.14 -0.08 7.58
C PRO A 437 8.96 -0.52 6.12
N MET A 438 7.83 -0.23 5.47
CA MET A 438 7.54 -0.70 4.11
C MET A 438 8.17 0.20 3.04
N SER A 439 8.51 -0.38 1.87
CA SER A 439 8.77 0.36 0.65
C SER A 439 7.50 1.00 0.08
N GLU A 440 7.60 1.96 -0.84
CA GLU A 440 6.42 2.58 -1.47
C GLU A 440 5.53 1.55 -2.18
N ALA A 441 6.13 0.57 -2.85
CA ALA A 441 5.41 -0.51 -3.52
C ALA A 441 4.58 -1.36 -2.54
N GLU A 442 5.17 -1.72 -1.39
CA GLU A 442 4.47 -2.45 -0.34
C GLU A 442 3.35 -1.63 0.31
N LYS A 443 3.61 -0.35 0.59
CA LYS A 443 2.60 0.60 1.11
C LYS A 443 1.41 0.71 0.17
N THR A 444 1.67 0.78 -1.14
CA THR A 444 0.60 0.85 -2.15
C THR A 444 -0.29 -0.39 -2.09
N LYS A 445 0.29 -1.58 -2.10
CA LYS A 445 -0.46 -2.83 -2.01
C LYS A 445 -1.25 -2.93 -0.71
N TYR A 446 -0.65 -2.54 0.38
CA TYR A 446 -1.31 -2.54 1.67
C TYR A 446 -2.48 -1.54 1.74
N TRP A 447 -2.30 -0.38 1.14
CA TRP A 447 -3.37 0.61 1.03
C TRP A 447 -4.52 0.13 0.15
N ASP A 448 -4.23 -0.54 -0.98
CA ASP A 448 -5.26 -1.12 -1.86
C ASP A 448 -6.18 -2.10 -1.11
N VAL A 449 -5.67 -2.70 -0.05
CA VAL A 449 -6.38 -3.60 0.86
C VAL A 449 -7.27 -2.85 1.84
N LEU A 450 -6.77 -1.78 2.45
CA LEU A 450 -7.47 -1.03 3.49
C LEU A 450 -8.48 -0.02 2.92
N GLN A 451 -8.18 0.58 1.79
CA GLN A 451 -8.98 1.64 1.17
C GLN A 451 -10.46 1.27 1.00
N PRO A 452 -10.83 0.03 0.58
CA PRO A 452 -12.23 -0.37 0.48
C PRO A 452 -13.03 -0.24 1.78
N ARG A 453 -12.40 -0.45 2.94
CA ARG A 453 -13.03 -0.26 4.25
C ARG A 453 -13.43 1.19 4.47
N PHE A 454 -12.54 2.14 4.15
CA PHE A 454 -12.84 3.57 4.22
C PHE A 454 -13.96 3.95 3.26
N GLN A 455 -13.98 3.39 2.06
CA GLN A 455 -15.04 3.62 1.07
C GLN A 455 -16.41 3.13 1.57
N ARG A 456 -16.49 1.95 2.23
CA ARG A 456 -17.73 1.46 2.85
C ARG A 456 -18.20 2.36 3.98
N PHE A 457 -17.29 2.78 4.85
CA PHE A 457 -17.59 3.73 5.91
C PHE A 457 -18.10 5.07 5.36
N TYR A 458 -17.50 5.61 4.29
CA TYR A 458 -17.98 6.84 3.67
C TYR A 458 -19.37 6.69 3.07
N ASN A 459 -19.68 5.57 2.42
CA ASN A 459 -21.04 5.27 1.98
C ASN A 459 -22.03 5.27 3.16
N PHE A 460 -21.68 4.64 4.27
CA PHE A 460 -22.47 4.66 5.50
C PHE A 460 -22.68 6.09 6.00
N CYS A 461 -21.63 6.91 6.03
CA CYS A 461 -21.72 8.30 6.46
C CYS A 461 -22.67 9.13 5.59
N LEU A 462 -22.68 8.92 4.26
CA LEU A 462 -23.59 9.66 3.37
C LEU A 462 -25.06 9.42 3.72
N GLU A 463 -25.42 8.21 4.14
CA GLU A 463 -26.80 7.83 4.47
C GLU A 463 -27.17 8.16 5.92
N ALA A 464 -26.24 7.96 6.86
CA ALA A 464 -26.51 8.05 8.29
C ALA A 464 -26.29 9.44 8.91
N SER A 465 -25.52 10.32 8.23
CA SER A 465 -25.19 11.64 8.79
C SER A 465 -26.38 12.59 9.03
N PRO A 466 -27.52 12.54 8.32
CA PRO A 466 -28.67 13.34 8.68
C PRO A 466 -29.19 13.06 10.10
N GLY A 467 -29.05 11.84 10.59
CA GLY A 467 -29.41 11.43 11.95
C GLY A 467 -28.27 11.51 12.96
N ASN A 468 -27.03 11.61 12.50
CA ASN A 468 -25.83 11.66 13.34
C ASN A 468 -24.74 12.56 12.72
N PRO A 469 -24.74 13.86 12.99
CA PRO A 469 -23.75 14.80 12.44
C PRO A 469 -22.31 14.50 12.84
N LEU A 470 -22.05 13.75 13.91
CA LEU A 470 -20.70 13.35 14.32
C LEU A 470 -20.00 12.50 13.25
N LEU A 471 -20.76 11.75 12.45
CA LEU A 471 -20.23 10.97 11.35
C LEU A 471 -19.54 11.83 10.28
N VAL A 472 -20.00 13.07 10.06
CA VAL A 472 -19.37 14.01 9.13
C VAL A 472 -18.01 14.46 9.66
N GLN A 473 -17.90 14.65 10.98
CA GLN A 473 -16.65 15.02 11.64
C GLN A 473 -15.62 13.87 11.52
N GLU A 474 -16.04 12.64 11.80
CA GLU A 474 -15.19 11.45 11.66
C GLU A 474 -14.80 11.20 10.21
N MET A 475 -15.72 11.32 9.27
CA MET A 475 -15.45 11.22 7.84
C MET A 475 -14.37 12.21 7.41
N TYR A 476 -14.44 13.45 7.93
CA TYR A 476 -13.42 14.46 7.65
C TYR A 476 -12.07 14.08 8.24
N ASP A 477 -12.02 13.65 9.49
CA ASP A 477 -10.79 13.29 10.19
C ASP A 477 -10.10 12.06 9.55
N TYR A 478 -10.88 11.03 9.19
CA TYR A 478 -10.32 9.86 8.47
C TYR A 478 -9.84 10.22 7.07
N GLN A 479 -10.56 11.09 6.35
CA GLN A 479 -10.12 11.58 5.04
C GLN A 479 -8.80 12.34 5.14
N MET A 480 -8.66 13.24 6.11
CA MET A 480 -7.39 13.94 6.35
C MET A 480 -6.26 12.98 6.68
N ALA A 481 -6.53 11.95 7.47
CA ALA A 481 -5.52 10.97 7.86
C ALA A 481 -5.02 10.15 6.67
N THR A 482 -5.91 9.83 5.74
CA THR A 482 -5.64 8.86 4.66
C THR A 482 -5.33 9.49 3.30
N LYS A 483 -5.79 10.71 3.03
CA LYS A 483 -5.55 11.37 1.73
C LYS A 483 -4.08 11.72 1.52
N GLY A 484 -3.55 11.31 0.36
CA GLY A 484 -2.14 11.51 0.02
C GLY A 484 -1.19 10.74 0.94
N LEU A 485 -1.63 9.62 1.49
CA LEU A 485 -0.89 8.84 2.47
C LEU A 485 0.45 8.37 1.94
N LEU A 486 0.48 7.85 0.71
CA LEU A 486 1.69 7.35 0.06
C LEU A 486 2.66 8.50 -0.24
N LEU A 487 2.16 9.62 -0.76
CA LEU A 487 2.96 10.83 -1.04
C LEU A 487 3.64 11.37 0.23
N ASN A 488 2.86 11.51 1.29
CA ASN A 488 3.35 12.05 2.56
C ASN A 488 4.37 11.13 3.22
N SER A 489 4.23 9.82 3.06
CA SER A 489 5.16 8.82 3.55
C SER A 489 6.56 9.00 2.95
N THR A 490 6.66 9.06 1.64
CA THR A 490 7.94 9.21 0.91
C THR A 490 8.65 10.52 1.30
N ASN A 491 7.91 11.62 1.40
CA ASN A 491 8.46 12.93 1.81
C ASN A 491 9.01 12.94 3.24
N LYS A 492 8.36 12.23 4.16
CA LYS A 492 8.81 12.14 5.56
C LYS A 492 10.15 11.39 5.68
N ILE A 493 10.30 10.27 4.95
CA ILE A 493 11.57 9.50 4.93
C ILE A 493 12.73 10.38 4.48
N LYS A 494 12.57 11.04 3.34
CA LYS A 494 13.60 11.94 2.81
C LYS A 494 14.03 13.00 3.83
N LYS A 495 13.05 13.69 4.44
CA LYS A 495 13.32 14.71 5.45
C LYS A 495 14.02 14.16 6.68
N ALA A 496 13.61 12.98 7.19
CA ALA A 496 14.23 12.35 8.34
C ALA A 496 15.69 11.96 8.07
N ILE A 497 15.99 11.41 6.88
CA ILE A 497 17.36 11.04 6.48
C ILE A 497 18.28 12.27 6.49
N PHE A 498 17.86 13.37 5.85
CA PHE A 498 18.68 14.58 5.81
C PHE A 498 18.78 15.29 7.17
N ALA A 499 17.71 15.27 7.96
CA ALA A 499 17.72 15.85 9.31
C ALA A 499 18.59 15.07 10.31
N SER A 500 18.80 13.77 10.08
CA SER A 500 19.65 12.93 10.95
C SER A 500 21.12 13.33 10.98
N GLY A 501 21.62 14.01 9.93
CA GLY A 501 23.04 14.32 9.76
C GLY A 501 23.93 13.08 9.63
N ASN A 502 23.37 11.89 9.50
CA ASN A 502 24.12 10.65 9.34
C ASN A 502 24.63 10.49 7.90
N ASN A 503 25.94 10.71 7.72
CA ASN A 503 26.57 10.68 6.39
C ASN A 503 26.46 9.31 5.70
N GLU A 504 26.47 8.20 6.44
CA GLU A 504 26.31 6.86 5.88
C GLU A 504 24.88 6.67 5.34
N LEU A 505 23.89 7.05 6.12
CA LEU A 505 22.49 6.98 5.72
C LEU A 505 22.19 7.87 4.51
N ILE A 506 22.79 9.07 4.45
CA ILE A 506 22.69 9.98 3.31
C ILE A 506 23.37 9.37 2.07
N LYS A 507 24.53 8.72 2.22
CA LYS A 507 25.21 8.02 1.13
C LYS A 507 24.37 6.87 0.59
N ASP A 508 23.77 6.08 1.46
CA ASP A 508 22.88 4.98 1.05
C ASP A 508 21.62 5.51 0.35
N TYR A 509 21.10 6.64 0.79
CA TYR A 509 19.98 7.31 0.12
C TYR A 509 20.35 7.77 -1.31
N VAL A 510 21.55 8.32 -1.51
CA VAL A 510 22.04 8.69 -2.85
C VAL A 510 22.21 7.44 -3.73
N ALA A 511 22.77 6.35 -3.18
CA ALA A 511 22.92 5.08 -3.91
C ALA A 511 21.55 4.48 -4.31
N TRP A 512 20.55 4.63 -3.46
CA TRP A 512 19.17 4.24 -3.80
C TRP A 512 18.58 5.09 -4.93
N LEU A 513 18.81 6.42 -4.94
CA LEU A 513 18.41 7.28 -6.04
C LEU A 513 19.08 6.88 -7.36
N ASP A 514 20.39 6.58 -7.35
CA ASP A 514 21.13 6.09 -8.51
C ASP A 514 20.54 4.76 -9.06
N LYS A 515 20.11 3.88 -8.13
CA LYS A 515 19.43 2.62 -8.51
C LYS A 515 18.08 2.90 -9.16
N LYS A 516 17.30 3.85 -8.63
CA LYS A 516 16.01 4.26 -9.23
C LYS A 516 16.20 4.89 -10.61
N GLU A 517 17.24 5.68 -10.82
CA GLU A 517 17.57 6.22 -12.14
C GLU A 517 17.95 5.11 -13.13
N THR A 518 18.71 4.12 -12.68
CA THR A 518 19.03 2.93 -13.49
C THR A 518 17.77 2.18 -13.90
N LEU A 519 16.82 1.98 -12.98
CA LEU A 519 15.53 1.38 -13.29
C LEU A 519 14.73 2.19 -14.30
N ALA A 520 14.71 3.52 -14.17
CA ALA A 520 14.02 4.40 -15.12
C ALA A 520 14.50 4.18 -16.55
N ARG A 521 15.83 4.07 -16.74
CA ARG A 521 16.42 3.77 -18.04
C ARG A 521 16.00 2.41 -18.58
N TYR A 522 16.02 1.38 -17.74
CA TYR A 522 15.68 0.03 -18.18
C TYR A 522 14.18 -0.11 -18.51
N TYR A 523 13.31 0.68 -17.92
CA TYR A 523 11.90 0.75 -18.31
C TYR A 523 11.67 1.27 -19.74
N SER A 524 12.65 1.98 -20.32
CA SER A 524 12.60 2.46 -21.70
C SER A 524 13.06 1.41 -22.73
N LEU A 525 13.73 0.31 -22.29
CA LEU A 525 14.26 -0.72 -23.17
C LEU A 525 13.18 -1.75 -23.56
N ALA A 526 13.29 -2.29 -24.79
CA ALA A 526 12.47 -3.39 -25.22
C ALA A 526 12.79 -4.68 -24.43
N LYS A 527 11.84 -5.61 -24.36
CA LYS A 527 11.99 -6.87 -23.63
C LYS A 527 13.13 -7.74 -24.19
N GLU A 528 13.29 -7.67 -25.51
CA GLU A 528 14.39 -8.31 -26.23
C GLU A 528 15.74 -7.71 -25.83
N ASP A 529 15.85 -6.39 -25.76
CA ASP A 529 17.08 -5.69 -25.39
C ASP A 529 17.49 -6.00 -23.94
N LEU A 530 16.53 -6.05 -23.02
CA LEU A 530 16.74 -6.45 -21.63
C LEU A 530 17.30 -7.87 -21.55
N LYS A 531 16.74 -8.78 -22.36
CA LYS A 531 17.18 -10.18 -22.41
C LYS A 531 18.58 -10.32 -23.00
N ASP A 532 18.85 -9.62 -24.10
CA ASP A 532 20.16 -9.67 -24.78
C ASP A 532 21.28 -9.10 -23.90
N GLN A 533 20.95 -8.08 -23.11
CA GLN A 533 21.87 -7.48 -22.14
C GLN A 533 21.90 -8.22 -20.81
N LYS A 534 21.12 -9.31 -20.64
CA LYS A 534 20.99 -10.10 -19.40
C LYS A 534 20.54 -9.26 -18.19
N ILE A 535 19.67 -8.27 -18.43
CA ILE A 535 19.12 -7.40 -17.39
C ILE A 535 17.88 -8.08 -16.81
N ASP A 536 17.93 -8.41 -15.53
CA ASP A 536 16.80 -8.91 -14.76
C ASP A 536 16.11 -7.75 -14.05
N LEU A 537 15.13 -7.15 -14.71
CA LEU A 537 14.39 -5.99 -14.19
C LEU A 537 13.68 -6.28 -12.84
N PRO A 538 12.99 -7.41 -12.64
CA PRO A 538 12.41 -7.78 -11.35
C PRO A 538 13.43 -7.84 -10.20
N THR A 539 14.63 -8.34 -10.44
CA THR A 539 15.69 -8.37 -9.43
C THR A 539 16.15 -6.95 -9.06
N LEU A 540 16.32 -6.07 -10.06
CA LEU A 540 16.72 -4.69 -9.82
C LEU A 540 15.65 -3.88 -9.08
N GLU A 541 14.37 -4.09 -9.39
CA GLU A 541 13.24 -3.52 -8.65
C GLU A 541 13.23 -3.97 -7.19
N LYS A 542 13.46 -5.26 -6.97
CA LYS A 542 13.58 -5.82 -5.63
C LYS A 542 14.73 -5.19 -4.85
N GLU A 543 15.92 -5.06 -5.46
CA GLU A 543 17.06 -4.41 -4.83
C GLU A 543 16.77 -2.95 -4.45
N ALA A 544 16.11 -2.17 -5.32
CA ALA A 544 15.73 -0.80 -5.03
C ALA A 544 14.72 -0.72 -3.86
N ASN A 545 13.73 -1.63 -3.82
CA ASN A 545 12.77 -1.73 -2.72
C ASN A 545 13.43 -2.14 -1.39
N ASP A 546 14.42 -3.05 -1.43
CA ASP A 546 15.18 -3.47 -0.24
C ASP A 546 16.03 -2.31 0.32
N MET A 547 16.66 -1.52 -0.57
CA MET A 547 17.38 -0.31 -0.18
C MET A 547 16.44 0.72 0.45
N GLU A 548 15.28 0.97 -0.14
CA GLU A 548 14.27 1.90 0.38
C GLU A 548 13.80 1.49 1.79
N ARG A 549 13.54 0.20 1.99
CA ARG A 549 13.16 -0.35 3.29
C ARG A 549 14.26 -0.19 4.31
N SER A 550 15.50 -0.52 3.96
CA SER A 550 16.67 -0.33 4.85
C SER A 550 16.80 1.14 5.28
N LEU A 551 16.64 2.06 4.34
CA LEU A 551 16.63 3.50 4.61
C LEU A 551 15.48 3.88 5.55
N SER A 552 14.28 3.34 5.32
CA SER A 552 13.11 3.56 6.16
C SER A 552 13.32 3.05 7.59
N GLN A 553 13.87 1.87 7.76
CA GLN A 553 14.12 1.26 9.07
C GLN A 553 15.24 1.97 9.86
N ARG A 554 16.30 2.41 9.17
CA ARG A 554 17.48 3.03 9.79
C ARG A 554 17.31 4.52 10.08
N SER A 555 16.36 5.18 9.49
CA SER A 555 16.07 6.59 9.74
C SER A 555 15.40 6.85 11.10
N GLY A 556 15.71 6.07 12.08
CA GLY A 556 15.51 5.95 13.54
C GLY A 556 14.47 6.80 14.31
N ASP A 557 14.12 7.99 13.84
CA ASP A 557 13.02 8.79 14.39
C ASP A 557 11.65 8.42 13.75
N PHE A 558 11.64 7.37 12.98
CA PHE A 558 10.55 7.02 12.11
C PHE A 558 9.31 6.55 12.88
N SER A 559 9.49 5.82 13.97
CA SER A 559 8.38 5.33 14.80
C SER A 559 7.73 6.46 15.62
N GLN A 560 8.48 7.50 15.98
CA GLN A 560 7.94 8.68 16.68
C GLN A 560 7.39 9.74 15.72
N GLY A 561 7.99 9.91 14.54
CA GLY A 561 7.54 10.89 13.54
C GLY A 561 6.41 10.40 12.65
N TYR A 562 6.12 9.09 12.63
CA TYR A 562 5.06 8.50 11.80
C TYR A 562 3.72 8.33 12.51
N SER A 563 3.65 8.62 13.84
CA SER A 563 2.33 8.79 14.41
C SER A 563 1.64 9.86 13.57
N THR A 564 0.66 9.47 12.78
CA THR A 564 -0.32 10.42 12.32
C THR A 564 -0.95 10.90 13.62
N GLU A 565 -0.38 11.98 14.22
CA GLU A 565 -1.13 12.73 15.19
C GLU A 565 -2.50 12.89 14.57
N LYS A 566 -3.53 12.46 15.26
CA LYS A 566 -4.91 12.54 14.79
C LYS A 566 -5.25 14.03 14.70
N ILE A 567 -4.77 14.67 13.61
CA ILE A 567 -5.08 16.07 13.32
C ILE A 567 -6.58 16.10 13.13
N SER A 568 -7.24 16.79 14.02
CA SER A 568 -8.70 16.93 14.00
C SER A 568 -9.08 18.10 13.09
N TYR A 569 -10.23 17.98 12.44
CA TYR A 569 -10.85 19.10 11.72
C TYR A 569 -10.93 20.39 12.56
N LYS A 570 -11.03 20.28 13.89
CA LYS A 570 -11.05 21.42 14.82
C LYS A 570 -9.76 22.24 14.77
N GLN A 571 -8.63 21.57 14.65
CA GLN A 571 -7.33 22.24 14.50
C GLN A 571 -7.30 23.02 13.17
N ILE A 572 -7.80 22.42 12.09
CA ILE A 572 -7.84 23.05 10.76
C ILE A 572 -8.82 24.23 10.77
N SER A 573 -10.03 24.05 11.31
CA SER A 573 -11.05 25.10 11.34
C SER A 573 -10.61 26.33 12.15
N SER A 574 -9.80 26.11 13.19
CA SER A 574 -9.25 27.20 14.01
C SER A 574 -8.23 28.08 13.27
N LEU A 575 -7.60 27.57 12.23
CA LEU A 575 -6.62 28.28 11.40
C LEU A 575 -7.27 29.18 10.34
N LEU A 576 -8.55 28.98 10.04
CA LEU A 576 -9.26 29.74 9.04
C LEU A 576 -9.65 31.13 9.57
N ALA A 577 -9.56 32.16 8.72
CA ALA A 577 -10.12 33.48 9.00
C ALA A 577 -11.63 33.51 8.67
N ASP A 578 -12.34 34.53 9.13
CA ASP A 578 -13.79 34.67 8.89
C ASP A 578 -14.18 34.70 7.41
N THR A 579 -13.30 35.22 6.56
CA THR A 579 -13.48 35.30 5.11
C THR A 579 -12.93 34.08 4.35
N GLU A 580 -12.46 33.06 5.06
CA GLU A 580 -11.88 31.86 4.49
C GLU A 580 -12.78 30.65 4.66
N ALA A 581 -12.69 29.71 3.74
CA ALA A 581 -13.26 28.38 3.84
C ALA A 581 -12.33 27.35 3.22
N LEU A 582 -12.52 26.08 3.60
CA LEU A 582 -11.85 24.95 3.02
C LEU A 582 -12.90 23.96 2.50
N VAL A 583 -12.68 23.44 1.30
CA VAL A 583 -13.50 22.41 0.66
C VAL A 583 -12.64 21.18 0.42
N GLU A 584 -12.92 20.12 1.16
CA GLU A 584 -12.28 18.79 0.97
C GLU A 584 -13.22 17.94 0.13
N PHE A 585 -12.77 17.53 -1.06
CA PHE A 585 -13.51 16.60 -1.91
C PHE A 585 -13.10 15.16 -1.62
N ILE A 586 -14.09 14.28 -1.67
CA ILE A 586 -13.91 12.82 -1.56
C ILE A 586 -14.66 12.16 -2.70
N ARG A 587 -13.96 11.36 -3.50
CA ARG A 587 -14.57 10.45 -4.47
C ARG A 587 -14.97 9.17 -3.75
N ILE A 588 -16.23 8.78 -3.81
CA ILE A 588 -16.79 7.62 -3.13
C ILE A 588 -17.32 6.66 -4.17
N CYS A 589 -16.76 5.43 -4.21
CA CYS A 589 -17.32 4.33 -4.99
C CYS A 589 -18.59 3.85 -4.31
N SER A 590 -19.72 3.79 -5.01
CA SER A 590 -21.00 3.39 -4.44
C SER A 590 -20.95 1.91 -4.02
N TYR A 591 -21.51 1.63 -2.84
CA TYR A 591 -21.57 0.31 -2.23
C TYR A 591 -23.02 -0.05 -1.86
N ASP A 592 -23.44 -1.23 -2.32
CA ASP A 592 -24.72 -1.82 -1.88
C ASP A 592 -24.45 -3.18 -1.23
N LYS A 593 -24.50 -4.26 -1.96
CA LYS A 593 -24.04 -5.60 -1.53
C LYS A 593 -22.55 -5.79 -1.81
N ASP A 594 -22.05 -5.11 -2.84
CA ASP A 594 -20.68 -4.99 -3.26
C ASP A 594 -20.45 -3.61 -3.85
N PHE A 595 -19.19 -3.25 -4.15
CA PHE A 595 -18.88 -2.03 -4.87
C PHE A 595 -19.42 -2.08 -6.29
N THR A 596 -20.08 -1.01 -6.69
CA THR A 596 -20.60 -0.82 -8.05
C THR A 596 -19.64 0.01 -8.89
N THR A 597 -19.93 0.15 -10.18
CA THR A 597 -19.19 1.07 -11.05
C THR A 597 -19.60 2.54 -10.83
N ASP A 598 -20.63 2.78 -10.03
CA ASP A 598 -21.13 4.11 -9.75
C ASP A 598 -20.26 4.84 -8.72
N SER A 599 -20.17 6.14 -8.87
CA SER A 599 -19.47 7.04 -7.97
C SER A 599 -20.36 8.19 -7.49
N LYS A 600 -20.03 8.69 -6.31
CA LYS A 600 -20.57 9.92 -5.73
C LYS A 600 -19.40 10.79 -5.30
N TYR A 601 -19.67 12.08 -5.09
CA TYR A 601 -18.72 12.99 -4.48
C TYR A 601 -19.29 13.56 -3.20
N ALA A 602 -18.48 13.63 -2.15
CA ALA A 602 -18.73 14.42 -0.96
C ALA A 602 -17.85 15.66 -1.00
N ALA A 603 -18.45 16.83 -0.81
CA ALA A 603 -17.72 18.06 -0.50
C ALA A 603 -17.93 18.38 0.99
N LEU A 604 -16.84 18.27 1.75
CA LEU A 604 -16.81 18.61 3.16
C LEU A 604 -16.32 20.05 3.32
N ILE A 605 -17.18 20.93 3.77
CA ILE A 605 -16.90 22.37 3.84
C ILE A 605 -16.62 22.75 5.29
N LEU A 606 -15.46 23.34 5.50
CA LEU A 606 -15.00 23.81 6.81
C LEU A 606 -14.85 25.33 6.79
N THR A 607 -15.38 25.98 7.82
CA THR A 607 -15.21 27.40 8.06
C THR A 607 -14.65 27.62 9.46
N LYS A 608 -14.26 28.85 9.80
CA LYS A 608 -13.64 29.16 11.07
C LYS A 608 -14.45 28.66 12.26
N GLY A 609 -13.85 27.78 13.06
CA GLY A 609 -14.45 27.28 14.29
C GLY A 609 -15.74 26.48 14.12
N SER A 610 -16.11 26.09 12.89
CA SER A 610 -17.33 25.31 12.63
C SER A 610 -17.05 23.81 12.52
N ASP A 611 -18.08 23.03 12.72
CA ASP A 611 -18.09 21.62 12.30
C ASP A 611 -18.15 21.54 10.77
N PRO A 612 -17.63 20.47 10.16
CA PRO A 612 -17.66 20.29 8.72
C PRO A 612 -19.09 20.09 8.21
N LYS A 613 -19.44 20.79 7.13
CA LYS A 613 -20.73 20.66 6.45
C LYS A 613 -20.56 19.73 5.24
N LEU A 614 -21.37 18.68 5.19
CA LEU A 614 -21.39 17.74 4.07
C LEU A 614 -22.35 18.22 2.96
N ILE A 615 -21.86 18.23 1.73
CA ILE A 615 -22.65 18.38 0.49
C ILE A 615 -22.40 17.15 -0.36
N VAL A 616 -23.45 16.42 -0.70
CA VAL A 616 -23.35 15.20 -1.53
C VAL A 616 -23.69 15.56 -2.98
N LEU A 617 -22.84 15.09 -3.89
CA LEU A 617 -23.04 15.15 -5.34
C LEU A 617 -23.29 13.71 -5.82
N ASP A 618 -24.56 13.36 -6.03
CA ASP A 618 -24.99 11.99 -6.32
C ASP A 618 -24.71 11.58 -7.78
N ASN A 619 -24.38 12.53 -8.64
CA ASN A 619 -24.15 12.35 -10.06
C ASN A 619 -22.68 12.11 -10.42
N GLY A 620 -21.92 11.45 -9.56
CA GLY A 620 -20.48 11.25 -9.71
C GLY A 620 -20.08 10.65 -11.07
N ASN A 621 -20.76 9.59 -11.50
CA ASN A 621 -20.50 9.00 -12.83
C ASN A 621 -20.68 10.00 -13.97
N GLN A 622 -21.70 10.85 -13.88
CA GLN A 622 -21.95 11.86 -14.91
C GLN A 622 -20.88 12.96 -14.84
N LEU A 623 -20.42 13.31 -13.63
CA LEU A 623 -19.31 14.24 -13.44
C LEU A 623 -18.04 13.72 -14.12
N GLU A 624 -17.70 12.45 -13.90
CA GLU A 624 -16.47 11.81 -14.41
C GLU A 624 -16.50 11.56 -15.93
N THR A 625 -17.67 11.32 -16.50
CA THR A 625 -17.81 10.96 -17.91
C THR A 625 -18.37 12.11 -18.75
N ARG A 626 -19.68 12.34 -18.63
CA ARG A 626 -20.42 13.28 -19.49
C ARG A 626 -19.97 14.73 -19.27
N TYR A 627 -19.95 15.18 -18.00
CA TYR A 627 -19.74 16.60 -17.72
C TYR A 627 -18.24 16.98 -17.78
N ALA A 628 -17.33 16.12 -17.38
CA ALA A 628 -15.91 16.35 -17.60
C ALA A 628 -15.55 16.39 -19.07
N LYS A 629 -16.13 15.49 -19.89
CA LYS A 629 -15.95 15.51 -21.35
C LYS A 629 -16.56 16.78 -21.97
N PHE A 630 -17.76 17.18 -21.54
CA PHE A 630 -18.38 18.40 -21.98
C PHE A 630 -17.52 19.63 -21.66
N TYR A 631 -17.09 19.77 -20.42
CA TYR A 631 -16.19 20.84 -19.96
C TYR A 631 -14.93 20.92 -20.80
N ARG A 632 -14.24 19.79 -20.98
CA ARG A 632 -13.01 19.71 -21.77
C ARG A 632 -13.26 20.13 -23.23
N ASN A 633 -14.33 19.65 -23.83
CA ASN A 633 -14.70 19.99 -25.19
C ASN A 633 -15.07 21.48 -25.31
N ALA A 634 -15.86 22.03 -24.40
CA ALA A 634 -16.22 23.45 -24.40
C ALA A 634 -14.98 24.35 -24.34
N VAL A 635 -14.03 24.02 -23.46
CA VAL A 635 -12.77 24.76 -23.38
C VAL A 635 -11.95 24.63 -24.67
N GLN A 636 -11.74 23.40 -25.17
CA GLN A 636 -10.93 23.13 -26.37
C GLN A 636 -11.53 23.76 -27.64
N GLN A 637 -12.83 23.72 -27.78
CA GLN A 637 -13.55 24.32 -28.92
C GLN A 637 -13.81 25.83 -28.75
N LYS A 638 -13.33 26.40 -27.60
CA LYS A 638 -13.47 27.85 -27.32
C LYS A 638 -14.93 28.33 -27.31
N VAL A 639 -15.83 27.48 -26.85
CA VAL A 639 -17.26 27.82 -26.74
C VAL A 639 -17.62 28.16 -25.29
N THR A 640 -18.67 28.99 -25.14
CA THR A 640 -19.19 29.38 -23.83
C THR A 640 -19.79 28.17 -23.12
N ASP A 641 -19.26 27.85 -21.97
CA ASP A 641 -19.76 26.77 -21.09
C ASP A 641 -20.82 27.35 -20.15
N GLN A 642 -22.07 26.88 -20.28
CA GLN A 642 -23.21 27.30 -19.47
C GLN A 642 -23.66 26.22 -18.45
N TYR A 643 -23.02 25.06 -18.44
CA TYR A 643 -23.49 23.89 -17.70
C TYR A 643 -22.54 23.45 -16.62
N SER A 644 -21.24 23.57 -16.80
CA SER A 644 -20.26 23.00 -15.87
C SER A 644 -20.30 23.64 -14.50
N TYR A 645 -20.61 24.94 -14.39
CA TYR A 645 -20.80 25.57 -13.10
C TYR A 645 -21.89 24.89 -12.28
N ASP A 646 -23.06 24.60 -12.88
CA ASP A 646 -24.19 23.98 -12.20
C ASP A 646 -23.87 22.56 -11.74
N GLN A 647 -23.05 21.83 -12.51
CA GLN A 647 -22.70 20.46 -12.20
C GLN A 647 -21.61 20.32 -11.14
N PHE A 648 -20.57 21.15 -11.24
CA PHE A 648 -19.38 21.02 -10.38
C PHE A 648 -19.38 21.94 -9.16
N TRP A 649 -20.13 23.06 -9.14
CA TRP A 649 -19.96 24.07 -8.11
C TRP A 649 -21.26 24.62 -7.50
N ALA A 650 -22.34 24.74 -8.23
CA ALA A 650 -23.55 25.45 -7.78
C ALA A 650 -24.12 24.93 -6.45
N ARG A 651 -24.04 23.62 -6.19
CA ARG A 651 -24.49 23.03 -4.91
C ARG A 651 -23.62 23.42 -3.72
N ILE A 652 -22.35 23.75 -3.98
CA ILE A 652 -21.34 24.05 -2.97
C ILE A 652 -21.38 25.54 -2.58
N GLU A 653 -21.62 26.42 -3.56
CA GLU A 653 -21.54 27.87 -3.41
C GLU A 653 -22.39 28.45 -2.24
N PRO A 654 -23.61 27.98 -1.94
CA PRO A 654 -24.42 28.52 -0.82
C PRO A 654 -23.73 28.34 0.54
N ALA A 655 -22.94 27.33 0.73
CA ALA A 655 -22.17 27.10 1.97
C ALA A 655 -20.92 28.01 2.09
N LEU A 656 -20.57 28.72 1.02
CA LEU A 656 -19.42 29.62 0.95
C LEU A 656 -19.82 31.10 1.00
N THR A 657 -21.07 31.39 1.32
CA THR A 657 -21.59 32.78 1.38
C THR A 657 -20.71 33.62 2.32
N GLY A 658 -20.29 34.81 1.87
CA GLY A 658 -19.43 35.72 2.62
C GLY A 658 -17.95 35.36 2.63
N LYS A 659 -17.55 34.25 2.01
CA LYS A 659 -16.16 33.86 1.90
C LYS A 659 -15.50 34.46 0.66
N LYS A 660 -14.22 34.78 0.77
CA LYS A 660 -13.37 35.32 -0.31
C LYS A 660 -12.28 34.39 -0.72
N THR A 661 -11.67 33.73 0.24
CA THR A 661 -10.57 32.79 0.03
C THR A 661 -11.05 31.37 0.29
N ILE A 662 -10.89 30.49 -0.70
CA ILE A 662 -11.31 29.11 -0.64
C ILE A 662 -10.11 28.21 -0.88
N TYR A 663 -9.77 27.42 0.12
CA TYR A 663 -8.81 26.34 -0.03
C TYR A 663 -9.54 25.12 -0.57
N ILE A 664 -9.02 24.52 -1.64
CA ILE A 664 -9.60 23.37 -2.32
C ILE A 664 -8.65 22.20 -2.23
N SER A 665 -9.10 21.10 -1.63
CA SER A 665 -8.44 19.81 -1.66
C SER A 665 -9.20 18.90 -2.61
N PRO A 666 -8.79 18.79 -3.89
CA PRO A 666 -9.53 18.08 -4.93
C PRO A 666 -9.37 16.56 -4.79
N ASP A 667 -10.37 15.79 -5.26
CA ASP A 667 -10.28 14.35 -5.46
C ASP A 667 -11.00 13.96 -6.76
N GLY A 668 -10.63 12.81 -7.33
CA GLY A 668 -11.22 12.32 -8.57
C GLY A 668 -11.20 13.36 -9.69
N VAL A 669 -12.33 13.56 -10.35
CA VAL A 669 -12.49 14.47 -11.49
C VAL A 669 -12.14 15.93 -11.20
N TYR A 670 -12.25 16.37 -9.93
CA TYR A 670 -11.89 17.73 -9.55
C TYR A 670 -10.42 18.08 -9.75
N ASN A 671 -9.55 17.08 -9.88
CA ASN A 671 -8.15 17.27 -10.29
C ASN A 671 -8.00 17.67 -11.78
N GLN A 672 -9.02 17.47 -12.59
CA GLN A 672 -9.02 17.72 -14.04
C GLN A 672 -9.83 18.95 -14.46
N ILE A 673 -10.47 19.63 -13.51
CA ILE A 673 -11.33 20.79 -13.73
C ILE A 673 -10.66 22.02 -13.12
N ASN A 674 -10.41 23.05 -13.93
CA ASN A 674 -10.02 24.35 -13.39
C ASN A 674 -11.26 25.11 -12.93
N LEU A 675 -11.57 25.07 -11.65
CA LEU A 675 -12.73 25.74 -11.07
C LEU A 675 -12.78 27.24 -11.39
N ASN A 676 -11.66 27.91 -11.55
CA ASN A 676 -11.60 29.34 -11.93
C ASN A 676 -12.31 29.62 -13.24
N THR A 677 -12.41 28.65 -14.15
CA THR A 677 -13.02 28.79 -15.48
C THR A 677 -14.53 28.53 -15.50
N LEU A 678 -15.11 28.12 -14.39
CA LEU A 678 -16.55 27.89 -14.30
C LEU A 678 -17.29 29.22 -14.28
N LYS A 679 -18.26 29.33 -15.19
CA LYS A 679 -19.02 30.56 -15.46
C LYS A 679 -20.43 30.40 -14.90
N LYS A 680 -20.81 31.30 -14.02
CA LYS A 680 -22.16 31.34 -13.46
C LYS A 680 -23.16 31.91 -14.50
N THR A 681 -24.44 31.65 -14.31
CA THR A 681 -25.53 32.16 -15.15
C THR A 681 -25.58 33.69 -15.28
N ASP A 682 -25.08 34.44 -14.28
CA ASP A 682 -24.94 35.89 -14.34
C ASP A 682 -23.80 36.38 -15.25
N GLY A 683 -23.07 35.47 -15.84
CA GLY A 683 -21.99 35.76 -16.79
C GLY A 683 -20.59 35.88 -16.15
N ASP A 684 -20.48 35.78 -14.84
CA ASP A 684 -19.20 35.94 -14.12
C ASP A 684 -18.50 34.62 -13.84
N TYR A 685 -17.18 34.62 -13.87
CA TYR A 685 -16.34 33.45 -13.61
C TYR A 685 -15.98 33.35 -12.12
N LEU A 686 -15.79 32.13 -11.60
CA LEU A 686 -15.35 31.94 -10.21
C LEU A 686 -14.00 32.62 -9.92
N LEU A 687 -13.13 32.75 -10.93
CA LEU A 687 -11.87 33.54 -10.87
C LEU A 687 -12.09 34.97 -10.33
N ASN A 688 -13.19 35.64 -10.69
CA ASN A 688 -13.47 37.00 -10.23
C ASN A 688 -14.09 37.03 -8.82
N ARG A 689 -14.72 35.94 -8.39
CA ARG A 689 -15.46 35.85 -7.13
C ARG A 689 -14.62 35.45 -5.96
N TYR A 690 -13.73 34.46 -6.17
CA TYR A 690 -12.96 33.83 -5.10
C TYR A 690 -11.46 33.85 -5.40
N ASP A 691 -10.68 33.85 -4.33
CA ASP A 691 -9.26 33.46 -4.36
C ASP A 691 -9.22 31.97 -4.08
N LEU A 692 -9.11 31.13 -5.12
CA LEU A 692 -9.06 29.67 -5.03
C LEU A 692 -7.62 29.21 -4.87
N PHE A 693 -7.35 28.40 -3.84
CA PHE A 693 -6.04 27.81 -3.56
C PHE A 693 -6.16 26.30 -3.57
N ILE A 694 -5.44 25.65 -4.48
CA ILE A 694 -5.41 24.18 -4.53
C ILE A 694 -4.34 23.69 -3.58
N ILE A 695 -4.73 22.79 -2.67
CA ILE A 695 -3.87 22.09 -1.70
C ILE A 695 -4.02 20.58 -1.86
N GLY A 696 -3.01 19.80 -1.46
CA GLY A 696 -3.05 18.35 -1.57
C GLY A 696 -3.98 17.70 -0.56
N ASN A 697 -4.00 18.24 0.67
CA ASN A 697 -4.79 17.75 1.78
C ASN A 697 -5.11 18.91 2.72
N SER A 698 -6.22 18.84 3.42
CA SER A 698 -6.62 19.86 4.41
C SER A 698 -5.54 20.14 5.47
N LYS A 699 -4.76 19.14 5.88
CA LYS A 699 -3.66 19.31 6.84
C LYS A 699 -2.53 20.20 6.33
N ASP A 700 -2.39 20.39 5.01
CA ASP A 700 -1.38 21.27 4.44
C ASP A 700 -1.58 22.73 4.88
N LEU A 701 -2.81 23.10 5.27
CA LEU A 701 -3.14 24.43 5.81
C LEU A 701 -2.30 24.75 7.05
N ILE A 702 -1.95 23.76 7.87
CA ILE A 702 -1.09 23.96 9.06
C ILE A 702 0.26 24.52 8.65
N ALA A 703 0.88 23.90 7.65
CA ALA A 703 2.17 24.35 7.14
C ALA A 703 2.07 25.72 6.45
N LEU A 704 1.00 25.94 5.70
CA LEU A 704 0.74 27.22 5.00
C LEU A 704 0.59 28.39 5.99
N LYS A 705 -0.14 28.19 7.08
CA LYS A 705 -0.41 29.24 8.09
C LYS A 705 0.77 29.46 9.03
N ASN A 706 1.63 28.46 9.22
CA ASN A 706 2.77 28.52 10.14
C ASN A 706 4.10 28.83 9.44
N GLN A 707 4.08 29.15 8.14
CA GLN A 707 5.32 29.48 7.42
C GLN A 707 6.05 30.67 8.05
N LYS A 708 7.23 30.41 8.58
CA LYS A 708 8.17 31.48 8.95
C LYS A 708 8.72 32.09 7.68
N VAL A 709 8.63 33.42 7.56
CA VAL A 709 9.24 34.16 6.47
C VAL A 709 10.78 34.09 6.64
N SER A 710 11.40 33.12 6.00
CA SER A 710 12.85 33.13 5.83
C SER A 710 13.20 34.07 4.67
N ALA A 711 14.41 34.65 4.71
CA ALA A 711 14.90 35.46 3.60
C ALA A 711 14.85 34.62 2.31
N PRO A 712 14.13 35.06 1.26
CA PRO A 712 13.96 34.23 0.06
C PRO A 712 15.32 34.08 -0.64
N LYS A 713 15.62 32.81 -1.02
CA LYS A 713 16.69 32.58 -2.00
C LYS A 713 16.34 33.37 -3.26
N LYS A 714 17.33 33.96 -3.90
CA LYS A 714 17.15 34.74 -5.15
C LYS A 714 17.92 34.11 -6.30
N ASN A 715 17.66 32.84 -6.57
CA ASN A 715 18.22 32.14 -7.72
C ASN A 715 17.10 31.51 -8.54
N ALA A 716 17.19 31.56 -9.86
CA ALA A 716 16.20 31.03 -10.78
C ALA A 716 16.89 30.18 -11.86
N PHE A 717 16.35 28.98 -12.04
CA PHE A 717 16.69 28.06 -13.12
C PHE A 717 15.63 28.21 -14.22
N LEU A 718 16.06 28.63 -15.41
CA LEU A 718 15.14 28.77 -16.56
C LEU A 718 15.60 27.81 -17.66
N LEU A 719 14.68 27.01 -18.18
CA LEU A 719 14.94 26.13 -19.31
C LEU A 719 13.84 26.30 -20.37
N GLY A 720 14.24 26.45 -21.62
CA GLY A 720 13.28 26.50 -22.73
C GLY A 720 13.94 26.40 -24.09
N PHE A 721 13.11 26.26 -25.13
CA PHE A 721 13.55 26.11 -26.50
C PHE A 721 14.63 25.02 -26.68
N PRO A 722 14.40 23.78 -26.24
CA PRO A 722 15.32 22.67 -26.44
C PRO A 722 15.56 22.40 -27.92
N ASP A 723 16.77 21.98 -28.29
CA ASP A 723 17.06 21.36 -29.57
C ASP A 723 16.74 19.88 -29.48
N TYR A 724 15.55 19.46 -29.93
CA TYR A 724 15.09 18.07 -29.80
C TYR A 724 15.88 17.06 -30.65
N GLY A 725 16.82 17.53 -31.52
CA GLY A 725 17.73 16.66 -32.26
C GLY A 725 17.13 15.95 -33.46
N GLY A 726 16.03 16.44 -34.03
CA GLY A 726 15.38 15.84 -35.20
C GLY A 726 13.98 16.39 -35.45
N ASP A 727 13.23 15.74 -36.36
CA ASP A 727 11.92 16.15 -36.83
C ASP A 727 10.73 15.43 -36.13
N ALA A 728 10.99 14.46 -35.23
CA ALA A 728 9.93 13.79 -34.48
C ALA A 728 9.23 14.73 -33.48
N VAL A 729 9.90 15.80 -33.05
CA VAL A 729 9.38 16.78 -32.13
C VAL A 729 9.51 18.17 -32.73
N ALA A 730 8.40 18.89 -32.88
CA ALA A 730 8.38 20.23 -33.42
C ALA A 730 9.06 21.24 -32.49
N ALA A 731 9.88 22.14 -33.04
CA ALA A 731 10.50 23.21 -32.27
C ALA A 731 9.43 24.20 -31.73
N LEU A 732 9.67 24.77 -30.54
CA LEU A 732 8.80 25.76 -29.89
C LEU A 732 9.51 27.14 -29.80
N PRO A 733 9.55 27.96 -30.87
CA PRO A 733 10.28 29.25 -30.83
C PRO A 733 9.73 30.24 -29.80
N GLY A 734 8.44 30.17 -29.48
CA GLY A 734 7.78 30.98 -28.45
C GLY A 734 8.42 30.84 -27.07
N THR A 735 8.90 29.64 -26.73
CA THR A 735 9.52 29.39 -25.44
C THR A 735 10.85 30.10 -25.25
N LYS A 736 11.59 30.39 -26.35
CA LYS A 736 12.80 31.23 -26.28
C LYS A 736 12.46 32.66 -25.83
N ILE A 737 11.42 33.25 -26.45
CA ILE A 737 10.94 34.59 -26.11
C ILE A 737 10.46 34.63 -24.65
N GLU A 738 9.77 33.59 -24.21
CA GLU A 738 9.29 33.42 -22.83
C GLU A 738 10.46 33.46 -21.85
N ILE A 739 11.48 32.62 -22.02
CA ILE A 739 12.66 32.54 -21.15
C ILE A 739 13.43 33.88 -21.16
N ASP A 740 13.60 34.52 -22.32
CA ASP A 740 14.31 35.81 -22.42
C ASP A 740 13.56 36.91 -21.64
N ASN A 741 12.25 36.99 -21.74
CA ASN A 741 11.42 37.97 -21.02
C ASN A 741 11.42 37.73 -19.52
N ILE A 742 11.20 36.48 -19.07
CA ILE A 742 11.21 36.12 -17.66
C ILE A 742 12.60 36.40 -17.07
N GLY A 743 13.64 36.02 -17.78
CA GLY A 743 15.01 36.26 -17.33
C GLY A 743 15.33 37.77 -17.10
N LYS A 744 14.83 38.66 -17.96
CA LYS A 744 14.94 40.11 -17.77
C LYS A 744 14.19 40.58 -16.52
N ILE A 745 12.93 40.15 -16.34
CA ILE A 745 12.08 40.51 -15.20
C ILE A 745 12.71 40.06 -13.89
N LEU A 746 13.16 38.82 -13.83
CA LEU A 746 13.77 38.27 -12.61
C LEU A 746 15.10 38.92 -12.26
N LYS A 747 15.96 39.22 -13.28
CA LYS A 747 17.21 39.96 -13.06
C LYS A 747 16.96 41.36 -12.50
N THR A 748 15.94 42.06 -13.00
CA THR A 748 15.52 43.37 -12.47
C THR A 748 15.01 43.22 -11.02
N GLY A 749 14.39 42.09 -10.66
CA GLY A 749 13.98 41.73 -9.30
C GLY A 749 15.11 41.27 -8.37
N GLY A 750 16.35 41.30 -8.86
CA GLY A 750 17.56 40.92 -8.10
C GLY A 750 17.79 39.41 -8.00
N TYR A 751 17.23 38.61 -8.91
CA TYR A 751 17.52 37.18 -8.97
C TYR A 751 18.79 36.90 -9.79
N VAL A 752 19.54 35.91 -9.37
CA VAL A 752 20.59 35.28 -10.18
C VAL A 752 19.89 34.28 -11.09
N VAL A 753 19.94 34.53 -12.40
CA VAL A 753 19.19 33.76 -13.41
C VAL A 753 20.16 32.95 -14.25
N THR A 754 19.95 31.66 -14.34
CA THR A 754 20.70 30.71 -15.17
C THR A 754 19.78 30.15 -16.27
N PRO A 755 19.87 30.65 -17.50
CA PRO A 755 19.06 30.11 -18.61
C PRO A 755 19.78 28.98 -19.32
N TYR A 756 19.00 27.94 -19.70
CA TYR A 756 19.43 26.82 -20.52
C TYR A 756 18.54 26.71 -21.76
N MET A 757 19.11 26.72 -22.91
CA MET A 757 18.41 26.70 -24.21
C MET A 757 19.12 25.81 -25.21
N GLN A 758 18.38 25.40 -26.26
CA GLN A 758 18.89 24.57 -27.34
C GLN A 758 19.58 23.31 -26.83
N LYS A 759 20.80 23.02 -27.26
CA LYS A 759 21.58 21.82 -26.82
C LYS A 759 21.91 21.80 -25.34
N ALA A 760 21.87 22.94 -24.65
CA ALA A 760 22.11 23.02 -23.22
C ALA A 760 20.85 22.71 -22.38
N ALA A 761 19.67 22.59 -23.01
CA ALA A 761 18.42 22.27 -22.31
C ALA A 761 18.23 20.75 -22.17
N THR A 762 19.22 20.08 -21.56
CA THR A 762 19.25 18.61 -21.41
C THR A 762 18.57 18.11 -20.15
N GLU A 763 18.29 16.83 -20.14
CA GLU A 763 17.79 16.10 -18.96
C GLU A 763 18.84 16.13 -17.84
N ALA A 764 20.11 15.91 -18.16
CA ALA A 764 21.21 15.96 -17.21
C ALA A 764 21.27 17.30 -16.47
N ILE A 765 21.04 18.44 -17.16
CA ILE A 765 21.06 19.74 -16.51
C ILE A 765 19.86 19.93 -15.55
N VAL A 766 18.70 19.35 -15.88
CA VAL A 766 17.53 19.35 -14.98
C VAL A 766 17.84 18.50 -13.74
N LYS A 767 18.43 17.33 -13.91
CA LYS A 767 18.83 16.43 -12.81
C LYS A 767 19.94 17.04 -11.91
N SER A 768 20.74 17.95 -12.42
CA SER A 768 21.80 18.64 -11.66
C SER A 768 21.31 19.74 -10.72
N MET A 769 20.03 20.09 -10.72
CA MET A 769 19.46 21.16 -9.89
C MET A 769 19.68 20.91 -8.39
N LYS A 770 19.96 21.98 -7.65
CA LYS A 770 20.16 21.97 -6.19
C LYS A 770 19.24 22.98 -5.50
N GLY A 771 17.94 22.76 -5.62
CA GLY A 771 16.91 23.56 -4.96
C GLY A 771 16.95 25.06 -5.28
N PRO A 772 16.91 25.48 -6.57
CA PRO A 772 16.76 26.89 -6.90
C PRO A 772 15.40 27.41 -6.41
N ALA A 773 15.34 28.70 -6.04
CA ALA A 773 14.09 29.28 -5.54
C ALA A 773 12.96 29.21 -6.57
N ILE A 774 13.29 29.45 -7.84
CA ILE A 774 12.36 29.37 -8.96
C ILE A 774 12.91 28.43 -10.01
N VAL A 775 12.07 27.51 -10.47
CA VAL A 775 12.27 26.67 -11.65
C VAL A 775 11.22 27.00 -12.67
N HIS A 776 11.63 27.30 -13.90
CA HIS A 776 10.72 27.51 -15.02
C HIS A 776 11.18 26.69 -16.22
N ILE A 777 10.35 25.73 -16.65
CA ILE A 777 10.63 24.83 -17.76
C ILE A 777 9.57 25.04 -18.82
N ALA A 778 9.98 25.51 -20.01
CA ALA A 778 9.11 25.78 -21.15
C ALA A 778 9.49 24.86 -22.32
N THR A 779 8.70 23.80 -22.51
CA THR A 779 8.97 22.71 -23.47
C THR A 779 7.69 21.96 -23.86
N HIS A 780 7.80 20.83 -24.57
CA HIS A 780 6.69 19.90 -24.75
C HIS A 780 6.49 19.04 -23.51
N GLY A 781 5.23 18.85 -23.11
CA GLY A 781 4.81 17.84 -22.15
C GLY A 781 3.93 16.79 -22.81
N TYR A 782 3.83 15.63 -22.20
CA TYR A 782 2.93 14.57 -22.62
C TYR A 782 2.29 13.86 -21.43
N PHE A 783 1.07 13.37 -21.65
CA PHE A 783 0.40 12.42 -20.78
C PHE A 783 -0.34 11.40 -21.65
N GLN A 784 -0.10 10.12 -21.39
CA GLN A 784 -0.73 8.99 -22.09
C GLN A 784 -1.87 8.43 -21.26
N GLN A 785 -3.09 8.75 -21.64
CA GLN A 785 -4.28 8.30 -20.93
C GLN A 785 -4.58 6.81 -21.21
N ASP A 786 -4.44 6.39 -22.49
CA ASP A 786 -4.65 5.01 -22.93
C ASP A 786 -3.33 4.37 -23.36
N VAL A 787 -3.00 3.25 -22.70
CA VAL A 787 -1.75 2.51 -22.94
C VAL A 787 -1.83 1.63 -24.20
N GLU A 788 -2.95 1.68 -24.96
CA GLU A 788 -3.11 0.98 -26.24
C GLU A 788 -2.47 1.72 -27.42
N GLU A 789 -2.20 3.03 -27.28
CA GLU A 789 -1.41 3.80 -28.22
C GLU A 789 0.08 3.78 -27.85
N SER A 790 0.96 3.93 -28.86
CA SER A 790 2.42 3.83 -28.68
C SER A 790 2.94 4.76 -27.56
N SER A 791 3.63 4.19 -26.58
CA SER A 791 4.20 4.93 -25.45
C SER A 791 5.42 5.74 -25.89
N VAL A 792 5.43 7.03 -25.59
CA VAL A 792 6.57 7.93 -25.88
C VAL A 792 7.76 7.53 -25.00
N GLY A 793 8.77 6.90 -25.60
CA GLY A 793 10.04 6.59 -24.94
C GLY A 793 10.01 5.55 -23.81
N VAL A 794 8.89 4.85 -23.58
CA VAL A 794 8.74 3.81 -22.56
C VAL A 794 7.98 2.63 -23.13
N GLN A 795 8.40 1.40 -22.79
CA GLN A 795 7.70 0.20 -23.22
C GLN A 795 6.27 0.15 -22.66
N GLN A 796 5.31 -0.24 -23.51
CA GLN A 796 3.88 -0.26 -23.19
C GLN A 796 3.54 -1.07 -21.94
N GLU A 797 4.20 -2.22 -21.75
CA GLU A 797 3.99 -3.09 -20.58
C GLU A 797 4.45 -2.39 -19.28
N ASN A 798 5.60 -1.71 -19.31
CA ASN A 798 6.12 -0.96 -18.17
C ASN A 798 5.23 0.26 -17.84
N ALA A 799 4.74 0.96 -18.87
CA ALA A 799 3.82 2.08 -18.72
C ALA A 799 2.46 1.67 -18.15
N LYS A 800 1.99 0.43 -18.45
CA LYS A 800 0.78 -0.14 -17.84
C LYS A 800 0.94 -0.35 -16.34
N ASN A 801 2.08 -0.83 -15.92
CA ASN A 801 2.34 -1.21 -14.54
C ASN A 801 2.73 -0.02 -13.65
N ASN A 802 3.30 1.05 -14.24
CA ASN A 802 3.73 2.23 -13.50
C ASN A 802 3.18 3.53 -14.11
N PRO A 803 2.15 4.15 -13.51
CA PRO A 803 1.54 5.39 -14.00
C PRO A 803 2.51 6.57 -14.14
N LEU A 804 3.58 6.61 -13.34
CA LEU A 804 4.59 7.69 -13.39
C LEU A 804 5.45 7.66 -14.67
N LEU A 805 5.41 6.56 -15.42
CA LEU A 805 6.07 6.47 -16.72
C LEU A 805 5.19 7.00 -17.87
N ARG A 806 3.90 7.28 -17.60
CA ARG A 806 2.94 7.76 -18.62
C ARG A 806 2.94 9.27 -18.83
N SER A 807 3.70 10.01 -18.05
CA SER A 807 3.81 11.46 -18.17
C SER A 807 5.25 11.92 -18.06
N GLY A 808 5.57 12.98 -18.78
CA GLY A 808 6.92 13.52 -18.79
C GLY A 808 7.03 14.82 -19.61
N ILE A 809 8.24 15.33 -19.69
CA ILE A 809 8.62 16.49 -20.51
C ILE A 809 9.75 16.14 -21.48
N LEU A 810 9.73 16.76 -22.66
CA LEU A 810 10.71 16.52 -23.72
C LEU A 810 11.80 17.59 -23.65
N LEU A 811 13.06 17.15 -23.75
CA LEU A 811 14.26 17.97 -23.60
C LEU A 811 15.17 17.79 -24.81
N ALA A 812 16.35 18.39 -24.81
CA ALA A 812 17.28 18.28 -25.92
C ALA A 812 17.62 16.82 -26.23
N GLY A 813 17.55 16.44 -27.49
CA GLY A 813 17.81 15.05 -27.94
C GLY A 813 16.61 14.11 -27.96
N ALA A 814 15.44 14.50 -27.50
CA ALA A 814 14.26 13.64 -27.38
C ALA A 814 13.80 12.98 -28.69
N SER A 815 14.00 13.62 -29.88
CA SER A 815 13.55 13.09 -31.17
C SER A 815 14.17 11.75 -31.50
N SER A 816 15.43 11.53 -31.21
CA SER A 816 16.13 10.26 -31.48
C SER A 816 15.61 9.11 -30.61
N THR A 817 15.31 9.39 -29.36
CA THR A 817 14.71 8.42 -28.43
C THR A 817 13.30 8.03 -28.88
N ILE A 818 12.48 9.01 -29.32
CA ILE A 818 11.11 8.76 -29.79
C ILE A 818 11.08 7.92 -31.07
N LYS A 819 12.07 8.13 -31.97
CA LYS A 819 12.20 7.34 -33.21
C LYS A 819 12.81 5.95 -32.98
N GLY A 820 13.35 5.67 -31.81
CA GLY A 820 14.09 4.43 -31.56
C GLY A 820 15.43 4.36 -32.35
N GLU A 821 15.96 5.51 -32.81
CA GLU A 821 17.20 5.59 -33.61
C GLU A 821 18.47 5.47 -32.76
N VAL A 822 18.35 5.71 -31.49
CA VAL A 822 19.48 5.58 -30.53
C VAL A 822 19.06 4.59 -29.45
N MET A 823 19.82 3.48 -29.34
CA MET A 823 19.83 2.74 -28.11
C MET A 823 20.17 3.70 -26.98
N PRO A 824 19.40 3.76 -25.89
CA PRO A 824 19.79 4.57 -24.74
C PRO A 824 21.22 4.21 -24.38
N ASN A 825 22.12 5.20 -24.45
CA ASN A 825 23.50 4.96 -24.06
C ASN A 825 23.50 4.57 -22.58
N LEU A 826 23.80 3.31 -22.28
CA LEU A 826 23.78 2.80 -20.90
C LEU A 826 24.75 3.53 -19.96
N GLU A 827 25.70 4.28 -20.54
CA GLU A 827 26.64 5.12 -19.81
C GLU A 827 26.12 6.55 -19.58
N SER A 828 25.05 7.00 -20.28
CA SER A 828 24.49 8.33 -20.19
C SER A 828 23.07 8.28 -19.62
N ASN A 829 22.81 9.07 -18.57
CA ASN A 829 21.48 9.27 -17.97
C ASN A 829 20.64 10.33 -18.72
N ASP A 830 20.95 10.60 -19.98
CA ASP A 830 20.34 11.67 -20.78
C ASP A 830 19.79 11.10 -22.08
N ASN A 831 18.49 10.80 -22.08
CA ASN A 831 17.76 10.33 -23.27
C ASN A 831 16.84 11.43 -23.86
N GLY A 832 16.87 12.63 -23.28
CA GLY A 832 16.06 13.78 -23.68
C GLY A 832 14.59 13.72 -23.21
N ILE A 833 14.21 12.74 -22.39
CA ILE A 833 12.85 12.57 -21.86
C ILE A 833 12.91 12.45 -20.35
N LEU A 834 12.45 13.48 -19.64
CA LEU A 834 12.30 13.40 -18.19
C LEU A 834 10.90 12.89 -17.83
N THR A 835 10.78 11.64 -17.43
CA THR A 835 9.53 11.05 -16.97
C THR A 835 9.15 11.55 -15.58
N ALA A 836 7.88 11.42 -15.19
CA ALA A 836 7.45 11.71 -13.83
C ALA A 836 8.16 10.80 -12.81
N TYR A 837 8.48 9.55 -13.16
CA TYR A 837 9.25 8.64 -12.32
C TYR A 837 10.65 9.19 -12.00
N GLU A 838 11.35 9.75 -12.97
CA GLU A 838 12.67 10.38 -12.78
C GLU A 838 12.57 11.72 -12.05
N ALA A 839 11.54 12.53 -12.36
CA ALA A 839 11.33 13.82 -11.74
C ALA A 839 11.13 13.72 -10.20
N MET A 840 10.67 12.60 -9.67
CA MET A 840 10.59 12.34 -8.22
C MET A 840 11.97 12.37 -7.53
N ASN A 841 13.02 12.05 -8.25
CA ASN A 841 14.39 11.98 -7.72
C ASN A 841 15.13 13.32 -7.72
N LEU A 842 14.54 14.39 -8.29
CA LEU A 842 15.14 15.71 -8.34
C LEU A 842 15.36 16.29 -6.92
N ASN A 843 16.40 17.11 -6.78
CA ASN A 843 16.64 17.83 -5.54
C ASN A 843 16.02 19.23 -5.63
N LEU A 844 14.78 19.36 -5.18
CA LEU A 844 14.02 20.61 -5.18
C LEU A 844 13.76 21.15 -3.77
N GLU A 845 14.48 20.65 -2.77
CA GLU A 845 14.37 21.15 -1.41
C GLU A 845 14.75 22.63 -1.34
N GLY A 846 13.79 23.44 -0.87
CA GLY A 846 13.92 24.89 -0.85
C GLY A 846 13.49 25.59 -2.13
N THR A 847 12.94 24.87 -3.12
CA THR A 847 12.32 25.47 -4.31
C THR A 847 10.93 25.98 -3.94
N ASP A 848 10.75 27.28 -4.07
CA ASP A 848 9.50 27.95 -3.70
C ASP A 848 8.46 27.86 -4.81
N LEU A 849 8.88 27.76 -6.08
CA LEU A 849 7.99 27.79 -7.23
C LEU A 849 8.57 27.00 -8.40
N ILE A 850 7.78 26.07 -8.92
CA ILE A 850 8.02 25.43 -10.23
C ILE A 850 6.92 25.79 -11.20
N ILE A 851 7.31 26.10 -12.43
CA ILE A 851 6.40 26.32 -13.54
C ILE A 851 6.76 25.36 -14.66
N LEU A 852 5.79 24.53 -15.02
CA LEU A 852 5.85 23.65 -16.19
C LEU A 852 5.04 24.31 -17.30
N SER A 853 5.68 25.16 -18.08
CA SER A 853 5.10 25.83 -19.25
C SER A 853 5.11 24.87 -20.44
N ALA A 854 4.28 23.82 -20.35
CA ALA A 854 4.18 22.72 -21.31
C ALA A 854 2.74 22.19 -21.34
N CYS A 855 2.37 21.45 -22.38
CA CYS A 855 1.00 20.93 -22.53
C CYS A 855 0.72 19.78 -21.54
N GLU A 856 -0.48 19.75 -20.97
CA GLU A 856 -1.03 18.60 -20.22
C GLU A 856 -0.19 18.12 -19.02
N THR A 857 0.69 18.98 -18.50
CA THR A 857 1.61 18.63 -17.39
C THR A 857 0.92 18.42 -16.04
N GLY A 858 -0.32 18.91 -15.89
CA GLY A 858 -1.16 18.69 -14.71
C GLY A 858 -2.01 17.42 -14.77
N LEU A 859 -1.99 16.72 -15.90
CA LEU A 859 -2.71 15.46 -16.08
C LEU A 859 -1.86 14.28 -15.60
N GLY A 860 -2.53 13.19 -15.23
CA GLY A 860 -1.94 11.96 -14.78
C GLY A 860 -3.02 10.95 -14.42
N ASP A 861 -2.61 9.78 -13.96
CA ASP A 861 -3.54 8.76 -13.48
C ASP A 861 -4.16 9.23 -12.15
N VAL A 862 -5.47 9.39 -12.12
CA VAL A 862 -6.17 9.89 -10.93
C VAL A 862 -6.58 8.72 -10.05
N ARG A 863 -5.97 8.61 -8.87
CA ARG A 863 -6.34 7.62 -7.85
C ARG A 863 -7.13 8.27 -6.72
N ALA A 864 -8.29 7.71 -6.41
CA ALA A 864 -9.15 8.22 -5.34
C ALA A 864 -8.40 8.28 -4.00
N GLY A 865 -8.42 9.44 -3.35
CA GLY A 865 -7.72 9.67 -2.10
C GLY A 865 -6.20 9.85 -2.20
N GLU A 866 -5.56 9.57 -3.33
CA GLU A 866 -4.10 9.71 -3.53
C GLU A 866 -3.73 10.86 -4.49
N GLY A 867 -4.71 11.40 -5.23
CA GLY A 867 -4.50 12.49 -6.19
C GLY A 867 -4.00 12.01 -7.55
N VAL A 868 -3.21 12.86 -8.21
CA VAL A 868 -2.74 12.66 -9.59
C VAL A 868 -1.36 12.01 -9.58
N TYR A 869 -1.25 10.82 -10.18
CA TYR A 869 0.03 10.14 -10.45
C TYR A 869 0.58 10.62 -11.79
N GLY A 870 1.51 11.56 -11.73
CA GLY A 870 2.14 12.20 -12.88
C GLY A 870 3.18 13.22 -12.44
N LEU A 871 3.54 14.15 -13.31
CA LEU A 871 4.52 15.21 -13.01
C LEU A 871 4.17 16.02 -11.77
N GLN A 872 2.88 16.30 -11.52
CA GLN A 872 2.41 17.00 -10.33
C GLN A 872 2.94 16.36 -9.04
N ARG A 873 2.68 15.06 -8.86
CA ARG A 873 3.12 14.29 -7.69
C ARG A 873 4.64 14.29 -7.59
N SER A 874 5.30 14.10 -8.71
CA SER A 874 6.75 13.93 -8.78
C SER A 874 7.51 15.19 -8.32
N PHE A 875 7.12 16.37 -8.77
CA PHE A 875 7.75 17.61 -8.35
C PHE A 875 7.48 17.97 -6.88
N LEU A 876 6.30 17.59 -6.35
CA LEU A 876 6.00 17.74 -4.94
C LEU A 876 6.84 16.79 -4.06
N VAL A 877 7.02 15.53 -4.50
CA VAL A 877 7.93 14.56 -3.84
C VAL A 877 9.38 15.04 -3.88
N ALA A 878 9.79 15.63 -5.00
CA ALA A 878 11.12 16.20 -5.14
C ALA A 878 11.39 17.37 -4.17
N GLY A 879 10.33 17.98 -3.58
CA GLY A 879 10.44 19.00 -2.53
C GLY A 879 9.95 20.40 -2.91
N ALA A 880 9.29 20.55 -4.07
CA ALA A 880 8.71 21.82 -4.49
C ALA A 880 7.55 22.25 -3.57
N LYS A 881 7.45 23.55 -3.22
CA LYS A 881 6.38 24.11 -2.39
C LYS A 881 5.15 24.50 -3.19
N ALA A 882 5.35 25.05 -4.39
CA ALA A 882 4.28 25.43 -5.29
C ALA A 882 4.60 25.00 -6.72
N LEU A 883 3.56 24.59 -7.46
CA LEU A 883 3.65 24.12 -8.82
C LEU A 883 2.59 24.79 -9.68
N VAL A 884 3.00 25.32 -10.84
CA VAL A 884 2.10 25.78 -11.91
C VAL A 884 2.19 24.80 -13.08
N MET A 885 1.05 24.30 -13.52
CA MET A 885 0.96 23.25 -14.54
C MET A 885 -0.31 23.42 -15.38
N SER A 886 -0.32 22.85 -16.59
CA SER A 886 -1.43 22.97 -17.54
C SER A 886 -2.35 21.75 -17.50
N LEU A 887 -3.66 21.96 -17.71
CA LEU A 887 -4.67 20.90 -17.79
C LEU A 887 -5.08 20.55 -19.23
N TRP A 888 -4.63 21.33 -20.22
CA TRP A 888 -4.87 21.07 -21.64
C TRP A 888 -3.77 21.67 -22.51
N LYS A 889 -3.84 21.41 -23.82
CA LYS A 889 -2.91 21.98 -24.80
C LYS A 889 -3.05 23.48 -24.83
N VAL A 890 -1.93 24.18 -24.74
CA VAL A 890 -1.85 25.64 -24.57
C VAL A 890 -1.56 26.34 -25.89
N ASP A 891 -1.98 27.62 -25.99
CA ASP A 891 -1.58 28.52 -27.06
C ASP A 891 -0.28 29.23 -26.67
N ASP A 892 0.72 29.19 -27.54
CA ASP A 892 2.08 29.71 -27.23
C ASP A 892 2.06 31.22 -26.93
N ALA A 893 1.30 32.02 -27.69
CA ALA A 893 1.26 33.49 -27.52
C ALA A 893 0.53 33.84 -26.19
N ALA A 894 -0.57 33.16 -25.90
CA ALA A 894 -1.30 33.37 -24.65
C ALA A 894 -0.47 32.93 -23.44
N THR A 895 0.21 31.81 -23.54
CA THR A 895 1.10 31.28 -22.49
C THR A 895 2.24 32.23 -22.19
N GLN A 896 2.94 32.69 -23.22
CA GLN A 896 4.01 33.69 -23.08
C GLN A 896 3.50 34.98 -22.39
N ALA A 897 2.32 35.47 -22.78
CA ALA A 897 1.71 36.66 -22.18
C ALA A 897 1.33 36.40 -20.70
N LEU A 898 0.72 35.22 -20.39
CA LEU A 898 0.38 34.84 -19.04
C LEU A 898 1.60 34.80 -18.13
N MET A 899 2.67 34.12 -18.56
CA MET A 899 3.90 34.00 -17.77
C MET A 899 4.61 35.33 -17.60
N THR A 900 4.69 36.15 -18.63
CA THR A 900 5.23 37.51 -18.56
C THR A 900 4.46 38.35 -17.54
N ASN A 901 3.13 38.36 -17.59
CA ASN A 901 2.28 39.07 -16.64
C ASN A 901 2.47 38.53 -15.22
N PHE A 902 2.52 37.21 -15.06
CA PHE A 902 2.69 36.58 -13.75
C PHE A 902 4.01 37.02 -13.10
N TYR A 903 5.14 36.91 -13.81
CA TYR A 903 6.42 37.30 -13.24
C TYR A 903 6.51 38.80 -13.01
N THR A 904 5.88 39.60 -13.86
CA THR A 904 5.79 41.07 -13.66
C THR A 904 4.99 41.41 -12.40
N ASN A 905 3.88 40.70 -12.13
CA ASN A 905 3.10 40.87 -10.90
C ASN A 905 3.85 40.35 -9.67
N LEU A 906 4.53 39.22 -9.79
CA LEU A 906 5.33 38.64 -8.73
C LEU A 906 6.50 39.56 -8.29
N ALA A 907 7.17 40.21 -9.26
CA ALA A 907 8.26 41.17 -9.02
C ALA A 907 7.81 42.44 -8.28
N LYS A 908 6.53 42.82 -8.37
CA LYS A 908 5.96 43.94 -7.60
C LYS A 908 5.73 43.62 -6.11
N GLY A 909 5.98 42.41 -5.69
CA GLY A 909 5.69 41.90 -4.34
C GLY A 909 4.27 41.40 -4.16
N GLY A 910 4.08 40.46 -3.25
CA GLY A 910 2.80 39.81 -2.97
C GLY A 910 2.90 38.27 -3.02
N SER A 911 1.81 37.59 -2.73
CA SER A 911 1.78 36.11 -2.80
C SER A 911 1.79 35.64 -4.25
N LYS A 912 2.42 34.49 -4.51
CA LYS A 912 2.50 33.83 -5.82
C LYS A 912 1.10 33.65 -6.44
N SER A 913 0.16 33.16 -5.65
CA SER A 913 -1.22 32.91 -6.11
C SER A 913 -1.98 34.18 -6.48
N LYS A 914 -1.79 35.30 -5.74
CA LYS A 914 -2.38 36.60 -6.14
C LYS A 914 -1.77 37.13 -7.43
N ALA A 915 -0.45 37.02 -7.57
CA ALA A 915 0.26 37.41 -8.79
C ALA A 915 -0.22 36.60 -10.00
N PHE A 916 -0.44 35.31 -9.82
CA PHE A 916 -0.93 34.39 -10.86
C PHE A 916 -2.38 34.71 -11.25
N LYS A 917 -3.28 34.83 -10.27
CA LYS A 917 -4.67 35.26 -10.50
C LYS A 917 -4.74 36.58 -11.27
N GLN A 918 -3.94 37.59 -10.89
CA GLN A 918 -3.89 38.88 -11.57
C GLN A 918 -3.42 38.72 -13.04
N ALA A 919 -2.47 37.83 -13.30
CA ALA A 919 -2.03 37.54 -14.66
C ALA A 919 -3.13 36.89 -15.49
N GLN A 920 -3.91 35.98 -14.92
CA GLN A 920 -5.10 35.39 -15.58
C GLN A 920 -6.18 36.45 -15.88
N ILE A 921 -6.47 37.36 -14.93
CA ILE A 921 -7.43 38.44 -15.11
C ILE A 921 -6.94 39.40 -16.20
N GLN A 922 -5.64 39.76 -16.22
CA GLN A 922 -5.06 40.59 -17.27
C GLN A 922 -5.20 39.93 -18.66
N LEU A 923 -4.95 38.62 -18.72
CA LEU A 923 -5.07 37.88 -19.97
C LEU A 923 -6.53 37.79 -20.46
N MET A 924 -7.48 37.62 -19.51
CA MET A 924 -8.94 37.57 -19.78
C MET A 924 -9.47 38.87 -20.38
N THR A 925 -8.80 40.01 -20.20
CA THR A 925 -9.18 41.29 -20.88
C THR A 925 -8.94 41.22 -22.40
N LYS A 926 -7.88 40.49 -22.80
CA LYS A 926 -7.50 40.32 -24.21
C LYS A 926 -8.21 39.12 -24.85
N TYR A 927 -8.27 38.01 -24.15
CA TYR A 927 -8.86 36.76 -24.61
C TYR A 927 -10.08 36.43 -23.74
N LYS A 928 -11.26 36.31 -24.32
CA LYS A 928 -12.51 36.06 -23.58
C LYS A 928 -12.68 34.61 -23.20
N GLU A 929 -12.13 33.70 -23.96
CA GLU A 929 -12.33 32.26 -23.82
C GLU A 929 -11.36 31.67 -22.74
N PRO A 930 -11.89 30.84 -21.83
CA PRO A 930 -11.08 30.17 -20.80
C PRO A 930 -9.90 29.35 -21.35
N TYR A 931 -9.98 28.91 -22.61
CA TYR A 931 -8.90 28.19 -23.28
C TYR A 931 -7.55 28.89 -23.16
N TYR A 932 -7.52 30.22 -23.25
CA TYR A 932 -6.29 31.00 -23.24
C TYR A 932 -5.76 31.34 -21.85
N TRP A 933 -6.62 31.66 -20.88
CA TRP A 933 -6.23 32.16 -19.58
C TRP A 933 -6.40 31.15 -18.44
N GLY A 934 -7.20 30.11 -18.69
CA GLY A 934 -7.53 29.09 -17.69
C GLY A 934 -6.75 27.79 -17.81
N ALA A 935 -5.82 27.68 -18.77
CA ALA A 935 -5.08 26.44 -19.03
C ALA A 935 -4.22 26.03 -17.82
N PHE A 936 -3.67 26.99 -17.14
CA PHE A 936 -2.77 26.75 -16.01
C PHE A 936 -3.49 26.82 -14.66
N VAL A 937 -3.12 25.94 -13.77
CA VAL A 937 -3.52 25.91 -12.36
C VAL A 937 -2.28 26.00 -11.48
N MET A 938 -2.45 26.61 -10.31
CA MET A 938 -1.40 26.67 -9.29
C MET A 938 -1.79 25.82 -8.11
N MET A 939 -0.92 24.90 -7.69
CA MET A 939 -1.03 24.08 -6.49
C MET A 939 0.06 24.44 -5.49
N GLY A 940 -0.26 24.48 -4.21
CA GLY A 940 0.65 24.91 -3.14
C GLY A 940 0.75 26.44 -3.03
N GLN A 941 1.63 26.91 -2.16
CA GLN A 941 1.88 28.35 -1.93
C GLN A 941 3.36 28.69 -1.83
#